data_49aa5cba38532279c814cbd8c2681a7f
#
_entry.id   49aa5cba38532279c814cbd8c2681a7f
#
_cell.length_a   1.000
_cell.length_b   1.000
_cell.length_c   1.000
_cell.angle_alpha   90.00
_cell.angle_beta   90.00
_cell.angle_gamma   90.00
#
_symmetry.space_group_name_H-M   'P 1'
#
loop_
_entity.id
_entity.type
_entity.pdbx_description
1 polymer ?
#
loop_
_entity_poly.entity_id
_entity_poly.type
_entity_poly.pdbx_seq_one_letter_code
_entity_poly.pdbx_strand_id
1 'polypeptide(L)'
;MKLRINNITLKNFKTFKEISIHPNPDFNIIIGENSSGKSTIFEAIHLWEKCYQTYILSSRKGFYKVKKSTNRYVNYQDLDFLRITKDEDLFHDPRDPELGKCAEISISLVNDDEEAQTWNLGFKVTCPSSIENAFYRVQPTDEDQFTNFAKDFCGAGKFLDEAIFIYQTRPVAGVHQFEPYYNEAQIKKKIQKGSSHEVLRNKIISKRKSIADLEASISQIVEKEIKFTLPPTTRREKDEYVCLGVSVDDSKPYDLHLQGSGFLQIVEILATVEFVDAPLKLLLVDEPDSHIHSKLQQNLLNYLRKIDHNQFFIISHNDQFVTNAGDDEVFFISDDVKDDGLLTAIDSSGFDIIKNALGGVVLSLERLNQAKHIVFVEGKDDASYLHALNQKLKEVAPVVGCLSEVTFFPLRGKDNIAQKIEYNKRTLSSLMKGKTWNAIFDRDFSTPEVDTNLKQKITRSCTPFSHEGYCIESVVFSELVILKRYICSYIDYLPNAEVNRLIDELIAQLSNDLQNLNSDLNKTVEVRFNSQKNNRPEFNTLQFIDVMRSWSENGVFRAERVMSKPMIRDFITNLELKIGRSLFLRTSNDDEEITSKFFNNYISFIGSLNDVAPSLKSLFIQLGVLTELPPNNEGGEQTE
;
A
#
# COMPACT_ATOMS: atom_id res chain seq x y z
N MET A 1 32.97 -2.84 13.41
CA MET A 1 31.82 -2.19 14.06
C MET A 1 30.83 -1.81 12.97
N LYS A 2 29.66 -2.42 12.97
CA LYS A 2 28.56 -2.24 12.05
C LYS A 2 27.41 -1.60 12.83
N LEU A 3 26.89 -0.49 12.37
CA LEU A 3 25.82 0.25 13.04
C LEU A 3 24.51 0.11 12.30
N ARG A 4 23.40 -0.02 13.06
CA ARG A 4 22.03 0.00 12.54
C ARG A 4 21.13 0.89 13.40
N ILE A 5 20.07 1.42 12.79
CA ILE A 5 19.00 2.09 13.51
C ILE A 5 18.04 1.02 14.02
N ASN A 6 17.80 1.01 15.31
CA ASN A 6 16.85 0.12 15.98
C ASN A 6 15.55 0.81 16.36
N ASN A 7 15.59 2.13 16.61
CA ASN A 7 14.40 2.91 16.89
C ASN A 7 14.56 4.36 16.46
N ILE A 8 13.48 4.98 15.99
CA ILE A 8 13.39 6.42 15.71
C ILE A 8 12.19 6.94 16.49
N THR A 9 12.40 7.93 17.36
CA THR A 9 11.34 8.58 18.13
C THR A 9 11.26 10.04 17.77
N LEU A 10 10.06 10.48 17.40
CA LEU A 10 9.74 11.87 17.08
C LEU A 10 8.70 12.38 18.07
N LYS A 11 8.91 13.59 18.65
CA LYS A 11 7.93 14.26 19.50
C LYS A 11 7.73 15.69 19.03
N ASN A 12 6.47 16.09 18.94
CA ASN A 12 6.06 17.42 18.52
C ASN A 12 6.69 17.87 17.19
N PHE A 13 6.77 16.97 16.21
CA PHE A 13 7.39 17.22 14.91
C PHE A 13 6.38 17.14 13.77
N LYS A 14 6.07 18.29 13.15
CA LYS A 14 5.13 18.40 12.00
C LYS A 14 3.80 17.67 12.24
N THR A 15 3.55 16.61 11.47
CA THR A 15 2.31 15.80 11.55
C THR A 15 2.27 14.89 12.77
N PHE A 16 3.39 14.69 13.46
CA PHE A 16 3.50 13.75 14.57
C PHE A 16 3.50 14.47 15.93
N LYS A 17 2.51 14.16 16.77
CA LYS A 17 2.53 14.52 18.18
C LYS A 17 3.63 13.74 18.91
N GLU A 18 3.56 12.44 18.83
CA GLU A 18 4.59 11.50 19.27
C GLU A 18 4.50 10.25 18.41
N ILE A 19 5.63 9.74 17.92
CA ILE A 19 5.69 8.48 17.21
C ILE A 19 7.01 7.78 17.47
N SER A 20 6.96 6.47 17.69
CA SER A 20 8.11 5.58 17.77
C SER A 20 8.07 4.60 16.61
N ILE A 21 9.16 4.49 15.86
CA ILE A 21 9.30 3.65 14.67
C ILE A 21 10.35 2.59 14.97
N HIS A 22 9.97 1.31 14.90
CA HIS A 22 10.87 0.17 15.07
C HIS A 22 11.21 -0.42 13.70
N PRO A 23 12.28 0.05 13.04
CA PRO A 23 12.58 -0.38 11.69
C PRO A 23 13.15 -1.79 11.64
N ASN A 24 12.94 -2.44 10.49
CA ASN A 24 13.65 -3.65 10.12
C ASN A 24 15.14 -3.34 9.93
N PRO A 25 16.04 -4.27 10.29
CA PRO A 25 17.48 -4.08 10.18
C PRO A 25 17.99 -3.70 8.79
N ASP A 26 17.35 -4.21 7.74
CA ASP A 26 17.85 -4.10 6.38
C ASP A 26 16.92 -3.27 5.49
N PHE A 27 15.63 -3.61 5.44
CA PHE A 27 14.71 -3.06 4.44
C PHE A 27 13.40 -2.57 5.07
N ASN A 28 13.02 -1.31 4.78
CA ASN A 28 11.83 -0.67 5.33
C ASN A 28 11.04 0.00 4.20
N ILE A 29 9.87 -0.51 3.87
CA ILE A 29 8.98 0.03 2.84
C ILE A 29 7.85 0.78 3.54
N ILE A 30 7.84 2.10 3.43
CA ILE A 30 6.86 2.97 4.07
C ILE A 30 5.78 3.31 3.05
N ILE A 31 4.55 2.95 3.36
CA ILE A 31 3.38 3.21 2.55
C ILE A 31 2.30 3.92 3.37
N GLY A 32 1.31 4.48 2.69
CA GLY A 32 0.21 5.20 3.32
C GLY A 32 -0.41 6.20 2.35
N GLU A 33 -1.49 6.83 2.77
CA GLU A 33 -2.18 7.85 1.98
C GLU A 33 -1.32 9.08 1.68
N ASN A 34 -1.72 9.89 0.70
CA ASN A 34 -1.09 11.18 0.46
C ASN A 34 -1.24 12.06 1.70
N SER A 35 -0.18 12.78 2.05
CA SER A 35 -0.12 13.64 3.24
C SER A 35 -0.15 12.90 4.60
N SER A 36 -0.02 11.57 4.63
CA SER A 36 0.02 10.81 5.88
C SER A 36 1.28 11.05 6.73
N GLY A 37 2.31 11.69 6.21
CA GLY A 37 3.56 11.99 6.95
C GLY A 37 4.75 11.13 6.55
N LYS A 38 4.68 10.35 5.48
CA LYS A 38 5.81 9.53 4.99
C LYS A 38 7.09 10.35 4.81
N SER A 39 7.02 11.41 4.01
CA SER A 39 8.17 12.30 3.77
C SER A 39 8.62 13.04 5.03
N THR A 40 7.73 13.25 6.01
CA THR A 40 8.06 13.86 7.29
C THR A 40 9.05 13.02 8.10
N ILE A 41 9.01 11.68 7.97
CA ILE A 41 10.01 10.80 8.59
C ILE A 41 11.39 11.05 7.98
N PHE A 42 11.49 11.19 6.66
CA PHE A 42 12.75 11.49 5.98
C PHE A 42 13.28 12.86 6.38
N GLU A 43 12.40 13.85 6.46
CA GLU A 43 12.77 15.19 6.93
C GLU A 43 13.29 15.17 8.37
N ALA A 44 12.68 14.37 9.26
CA ALA A 44 13.15 14.21 10.63
C ALA A 44 14.55 13.56 10.71
N ILE A 45 14.80 12.52 9.92
CA ILE A 45 16.10 11.84 9.86
C ILE A 45 17.18 12.81 9.35
N HIS A 46 16.89 13.60 8.33
CA HIS A 46 17.82 14.61 7.84
C HIS A 46 18.06 15.73 8.84
N LEU A 47 17.03 16.18 9.53
CA LEU A 47 17.20 17.19 10.58
C LEU A 47 18.07 16.65 11.71
N TRP A 48 17.86 15.40 12.12
CA TRP A 48 18.70 14.72 13.09
C TRP A 48 20.16 14.64 12.59
N GLU A 49 20.41 14.29 11.34
CA GLU A 49 21.75 14.28 10.74
C GLU A 49 22.42 15.66 10.82
N LYS A 50 21.69 16.75 10.51
CA LYS A 50 22.21 18.12 10.64
C LYS A 50 22.53 18.50 12.07
N CYS A 51 21.68 18.09 13.02
CA CYS A 51 21.94 18.27 14.44
C CYS A 51 23.21 17.50 14.86
N TYR A 52 23.35 16.25 14.42
CA TYR A 52 24.52 15.41 14.68
C TYR A 52 25.81 16.05 14.13
N GLN A 53 25.85 16.47 12.86
CA GLN A 53 26.97 17.14 12.22
C GLN A 53 27.33 18.45 12.91
N THR A 54 26.35 19.19 13.45
CA THR A 54 26.57 20.44 14.18
C THR A 54 27.09 20.21 15.58
N TYR A 55 26.66 19.14 16.24
CA TYR A 55 27.01 18.82 17.62
C TYR A 55 28.36 18.12 17.71
N ILE A 56 28.69 17.22 16.79
CA ILE A 56 29.94 16.46 16.78
C ILE A 56 31.03 17.24 16.04
N LEU A 57 32.07 17.56 16.78
CA LEU A 57 33.29 18.20 16.24
C LEU A 57 34.38 17.15 16.12
N SER A 58 34.71 16.76 14.90
CA SER A 58 35.91 15.99 14.63
C SER A 58 37.14 16.86 14.79
N SER A 59 38.07 16.43 15.63
CA SER A 59 39.41 17.00 15.63
C SER A 59 40.27 16.19 14.66
N ARG A 60 41.23 16.86 13.95
CA ARG A 60 42.22 16.21 13.07
C ARG A 60 43.07 15.11 13.74
N LYS A 61 42.94 14.93 15.05
CA LYS A 61 43.63 13.92 15.86
C LYS A 61 42.73 12.77 16.33
N GLY A 62 41.54 12.62 15.80
CA GLY A 62 40.62 11.53 16.19
C GLY A 62 40.02 11.68 17.59
N PHE A 63 40.23 12.80 18.28
CA PHE A 63 39.64 13.04 19.59
C PHE A 63 38.32 13.80 19.45
N TYR A 64 37.28 13.24 20.02
CA TYR A 64 36.03 13.91 20.24
C TYR A 64 36.20 15.07 21.22
N LYS A 65 35.85 16.28 20.82
CA LYS A 65 35.65 17.41 21.71
C LYS A 65 34.20 17.83 21.67
N VAL A 66 33.43 17.42 22.67
CA VAL A 66 32.23 18.16 23.02
C VAL A 66 32.71 19.51 23.55
N LYS A 67 32.56 20.57 22.79
CA LYS A 67 32.67 21.90 23.38
C LYS A 67 31.58 22.00 24.45
N LYS A 68 31.89 22.29 25.68
CA LYS A 68 30.96 22.59 26.80
C LYS A 68 30.11 23.85 26.57
N SER A 69 30.05 24.42 25.39
CA SER A 69 29.20 25.53 25.04
C SER A 69 27.82 25.01 24.69
N THR A 70 26.87 25.34 25.51
CA THR A 70 25.52 24.81 25.59
C THR A 70 24.59 25.13 24.41
N ASN A 71 24.94 26.02 23.52
CA ASN A 71 24.07 26.45 22.44
C ASN A 71 24.66 26.16 21.08
N ARG A 72 24.01 25.28 20.32
CA ARG A 72 24.29 25.03 18.93
C ARG A 72 23.14 25.46 18.09
N TYR A 73 23.41 25.84 16.86
CA TYR A 73 22.41 26.40 15.96
C TYR A 73 22.54 25.76 14.61
N VAL A 74 21.41 25.43 14.00
CA VAL A 74 21.29 25.01 12.61
C VAL A 74 20.62 26.14 11.85
N ASN A 75 21.28 26.66 10.81
CA ASN A 75 20.76 27.77 10.02
C ASN A 75 19.71 27.29 9.03
N TYR A 76 18.73 28.12 8.73
CA TYR A 76 17.68 27.82 7.74
C TYR A 76 18.24 27.52 6.35
N GLN A 77 19.32 28.18 5.95
CA GLN A 77 20.01 27.94 4.68
C GLN A 77 20.56 26.51 4.52
N ASP A 78 20.70 25.78 5.63
CA ASP A 78 21.15 24.39 5.64
C ASP A 78 19.98 23.38 5.73
N LEU A 79 18.73 23.88 5.72
CA LEU A 79 17.51 23.11 5.93
C LEU A 79 16.58 23.11 4.71
N ASP A 80 17.11 23.25 3.49
CA ASP A 80 16.35 23.28 2.22
C ASP A 80 15.50 22.01 2.00
N PHE A 81 15.81 20.93 2.69
CA PHE A 81 15.05 19.68 2.66
C PHE A 81 13.76 19.73 3.49
N LEU A 82 13.64 20.66 4.46
CA LEU A 82 12.42 20.85 5.25
C LEU A 82 11.39 21.67 4.47
N ARG A 83 10.21 21.11 4.33
CA ARG A 83 9.07 21.81 3.70
C ARG A 83 8.33 22.63 4.76
N ILE A 84 8.88 23.78 5.13
CA ILE A 84 8.31 24.73 6.08
C ILE A 84 8.26 26.13 5.47
N THR A 85 7.23 26.89 5.81
CA THR A 85 7.07 28.29 5.38
C THR A 85 7.36 29.24 6.55
N LYS A 86 6.96 28.83 7.75
CA LYS A 86 7.19 29.57 9.00
C LYS A 86 7.95 28.69 9.97
N ASP A 87 8.68 29.31 10.89
CA ASP A 87 9.46 28.61 11.93
C ASP A 87 8.57 27.66 12.76
N GLU A 88 7.32 28.02 12.96
CA GLU A 88 6.36 27.24 13.75
C GLU A 88 5.87 25.99 13.03
N ASP A 89 5.98 25.92 11.68
CA ASP A 89 5.55 24.78 10.89
C ASP A 89 6.39 23.50 11.17
N LEU A 90 7.50 23.64 11.89
CA LEU A 90 8.30 22.52 12.37
C LEU A 90 7.61 21.73 13.48
N PHE A 91 6.74 22.38 14.26
CA PHE A 91 6.13 21.80 15.45
C PHE A 91 4.72 21.30 15.17
N HIS A 92 4.36 20.15 15.75
CA HIS A 92 3.02 19.61 15.65
C HIS A 92 2.00 20.55 16.33
N ASP A 93 2.29 20.91 17.56
CA ASP A 93 1.56 21.94 18.29
C ASP A 93 2.55 22.91 18.98
N PRO A 94 2.73 24.11 18.41
CA PRO A 94 3.63 25.11 19.02
C PRO A 94 3.10 25.68 20.34
N ARG A 95 1.86 25.32 20.75
CA ARG A 95 1.22 25.73 22.01
C ARG A 95 1.19 24.60 23.04
N ASP A 96 1.77 23.45 22.73
CA ASP A 96 1.84 22.31 23.66
C ASP A 96 2.37 22.77 25.03
N PRO A 97 1.66 22.45 26.16
CA PRO A 97 2.05 22.93 27.48
C PRO A 97 3.39 22.41 27.97
N GLU A 98 3.84 21.24 27.49
CA GLU A 98 5.08 20.60 27.92
C GLU A 98 6.25 20.91 26.99
N LEU A 99 6.03 20.82 25.68
CA LEU A 99 7.08 20.97 24.67
C LEU A 99 7.09 22.36 24.03
N GLY A 100 5.93 23.00 23.83
CA GLY A 100 5.83 24.30 23.20
C GLY A 100 6.50 24.32 21.82
N LYS A 101 7.38 25.30 21.55
CA LYS A 101 8.17 25.40 20.33
C LYS A 101 9.46 24.54 20.40
N CYS A 102 9.32 23.28 20.84
CA CYS A 102 10.40 22.31 20.93
C CYS A 102 9.98 21.00 20.28
N ALA A 103 10.76 20.52 19.34
CA ALA A 103 10.65 19.16 18.79
C ALA A 103 11.79 18.29 19.31
N GLU A 104 11.51 17.02 19.59
CA GLU A 104 12.52 16.04 19.95
C GLU A 104 12.64 14.98 18.87
N ILE A 105 13.87 14.71 18.42
CA ILE A 105 14.18 13.67 17.44
C ILE A 105 15.28 12.80 18.02
N SER A 106 14.98 11.52 18.25
CA SER A 106 15.93 10.57 18.81
C SER A 106 16.10 9.37 17.89
N ILE A 107 17.35 8.95 17.67
CA ILE A 107 17.68 7.73 16.92
C ILE A 107 18.50 6.82 17.84
N SER A 108 18.03 5.60 18.01
CA SER A 108 18.76 4.54 18.73
C SER A 108 19.59 3.73 17.74
N LEU A 109 20.91 3.71 17.98
CA LEU A 109 21.87 2.94 17.20
C LEU A 109 22.27 1.68 17.97
N VAL A 110 22.43 0.58 17.23
CA VAL A 110 22.90 -0.72 17.76
C VAL A 110 24.15 -1.14 17.01
N ASN A 111 25.09 -1.76 17.72
CA ASN A 111 26.22 -2.45 17.13
C ASN A 111 25.91 -3.93 16.92
N ASP A 112 26.10 -4.42 15.68
CA ASP A 112 25.80 -5.82 15.33
C ASP A 112 26.96 -6.80 15.50
N ASP A 113 28.18 -6.30 15.63
CA ASP A 113 29.37 -7.16 15.56
C ASP A 113 29.64 -7.93 16.86
N GLU A 114 29.27 -7.39 18.03
CA GLU A 114 29.45 -8.01 19.35
C GLU A 114 28.41 -7.49 20.33
N GLU A 115 28.01 -8.28 21.35
CA GLU A 115 27.03 -7.98 22.41
C GLU A 115 26.33 -6.62 22.28
N ALA A 116 25.08 -6.63 21.86
CA ALA A 116 24.24 -5.50 21.44
C ALA A 116 24.39 -4.21 22.28
N GLN A 117 25.43 -3.44 22.01
CA GLN A 117 25.57 -2.09 22.57
C GLN A 117 24.58 -1.16 21.85
N THR A 118 23.80 -0.44 22.64
CA THR A 118 22.79 0.50 22.14
C THR A 118 23.10 1.91 22.65
N TRP A 119 23.03 2.89 21.76
CA TRP A 119 23.14 4.31 22.07
C TRP A 119 21.90 5.06 21.60
N ASN A 120 21.29 5.83 22.48
CA ASN A 120 20.14 6.67 22.13
C ASN A 120 20.61 8.12 21.91
N LEU A 121 20.74 8.53 20.66
CA LEU A 121 21.27 9.83 20.27
C LEU A 121 20.13 10.77 19.89
N GLY A 122 19.63 11.54 20.85
CA GLY A 122 18.49 12.43 20.65
C GLY A 122 18.87 13.91 20.69
N PHE A 123 18.10 14.73 19.97
CA PHE A 123 18.23 16.19 19.95
C PHE A 123 16.90 16.86 20.23
N LYS A 124 16.96 17.94 21.00
CA LYS A 124 15.91 18.94 21.14
C LYS A 124 16.18 20.08 20.16
N VAL A 125 15.21 20.36 19.32
CA VAL A 125 15.25 21.44 18.32
C VAL A 125 14.23 22.48 18.72
N THR A 126 14.70 23.68 19.12
CA THR A 126 13.85 24.74 19.63
C THR A 126 13.93 25.99 18.78
N CYS A 127 12.77 26.65 18.59
CA CYS A 127 12.72 27.97 18.00
C CYS A 127 12.86 29.01 19.12
N PRO A 128 13.90 29.86 19.11
CA PRO A 128 14.01 30.95 20.06
C PRO A 128 12.83 31.93 19.94
N SER A 129 12.49 32.60 21.03
CA SER A 129 11.28 33.44 21.15
C SER A 129 11.33 34.78 20.38
N SER A 130 12.41 35.12 19.70
CA SER A 130 12.52 36.36 18.93
C SER A 130 11.89 36.21 17.54
N ILE A 131 11.24 37.26 17.04
CA ILE A 131 10.35 37.26 15.88
C ILE A 131 11.07 37.02 14.54
N GLU A 132 12.39 37.18 14.49
CA GLU A 132 13.19 37.02 13.27
C GLU A 132 14.40 36.10 13.54
N ASN A 133 14.16 34.80 13.61
CA ASN A 133 15.24 33.84 13.76
C ASN A 133 15.64 33.25 12.41
N ALA A 134 16.94 33.28 12.13
CA ALA A 134 17.52 32.61 10.96
C ALA A 134 18.04 31.20 11.32
N PHE A 135 17.66 30.64 12.48
CA PHE A 135 18.21 29.39 12.99
C PHE A 135 17.31 28.72 14.03
N TYR A 136 17.45 27.41 14.15
CA TYR A 136 16.96 26.62 15.29
C TYR A 136 18.09 26.34 16.27
N ARG A 137 17.78 26.39 17.56
CA ARG A 137 18.70 25.99 18.64
C ARG A 137 18.64 24.48 18.80
N VAL A 138 19.80 23.83 18.90
CA VAL A 138 19.96 22.40 19.04
C VAL A 138 20.63 22.05 20.36
N GLN A 139 20.05 21.11 21.09
CA GLN A 139 20.61 20.57 22.34
C GLN A 139 20.47 19.05 22.32
N PRO A 140 21.46 18.28 22.81
CA PRO A 140 21.27 16.85 23.01
C PRO A 140 20.20 16.58 24.07
N THR A 141 19.45 15.49 23.93
CA THR A 141 18.52 15.03 24.99
C THR A 141 19.29 14.44 26.18
N ASP A 142 20.41 13.78 25.91
CA ASP A 142 21.28 13.17 26.89
C ASP A 142 22.75 13.25 26.40
N GLU A 143 23.61 14.03 27.10
CA GLU A 143 25.00 14.21 26.75
C GLU A 143 25.86 12.96 27.02
N ASP A 144 25.48 12.15 28.00
CA ASP A 144 26.21 10.94 28.38
C ASP A 144 26.12 9.88 27.28
N GLN A 145 24.98 9.74 26.61
CA GLN A 145 24.81 8.85 25.47
C GLN A 145 25.77 9.20 24.33
N PHE A 146 25.90 10.48 23.99
CA PHE A 146 26.87 10.94 22.98
C PHE A 146 28.31 10.73 23.40
N THR A 147 28.60 10.91 24.67
CA THR A 147 29.94 10.69 25.21
C THR A 147 30.33 9.22 25.17
N ASN A 148 29.42 8.34 25.53
CA ASN A 148 29.63 6.89 25.48
C ASN A 148 29.79 6.41 24.04
N PHE A 149 28.89 6.81 23.15
CA PHE A 149 29.02 6.52 21.72
C PHE A 149 30.38 6.98 21.15
N ALA A 150 30.77 8.19 21.48
CA ALA A 150 32.06 8.72 21.03
C ALA A 150 33.26 7.93 21.55
N LYS A 151 33.26 7.52 22.82
CA LYS A 151 34.34 6.69 23.41
C LYS A 151 34.42 5.33 22.72
N ASP A 152 33.30 4.67 22.58
CA ASP A 152 33.26 3.33 22.00
C ASP A 152 33.65 3.35 20.52
N PHE A 153 33.16 4.34 19.76
CA PHE A 153 33.46 4.48 18.35
C PHE A 153 34.88 4.94 18.06
N CYS A 154 35.37 5.98 18.75
CA CYS A 154 36.75 6.51 18.58
C CYS A 154 37.80 5.56 19.15
N GLY A 155 37.46 4.74 20.14
CA GLY A 155 38.34 3.66 20.64
C GLY A 155 38.70 2.64 19.55
N ALA A 156 37.89 2.52 18.51
CA ALA A 156 38.14 1.72 17.31
C ALA A 156 39.01 2.45 16.25
N GLY A 157 39.52 3.66 16.54
CA GLY A 157 40.36 4.43 15.62
C GLY A 157 39.64 5.11 14.45
N LYS A 158 38.31 5.27 14.55
CA LYS A 158 37.45 5.87 13.52
C LYS A 158 37.05 7.30 13.89
N PHE A 159 36.72 8.12 12.90
CA PHE A 159 36.26 9.49 13.09
C PHE A 159 34.72 9.54 13.17
N LEU A 160 34.19 10.31 14.11
CA LEU A 160 32.72 10.40 14.33
C LEU A 160 31.96 11.01 13.17
N ASP A 161 32.55 11.89 12.39
CA ASP A 161 31.97 12.46 11.17
C ASP A 161 31.91 11.47 10.00
N GLU A 162 32.62 10.35 10.10
CA GLU A 162 32.59 9.26 9.13
C GLU A 162 31.71 8.08 9.59
N ALA A 163 31.14 8.16 10.81
CA ALA A 163 30.38 7.07 11.40
C ALA A 163 29.05 6.85 10.69
N ILE A 164 28.38 7.93 10.27
CA ILE A 164 27.01 7.94 9.79
C ILE A 164 26.95 8.65 8.45
N PHE A 165 26.39 7.98 7.46
CA PHE A 165 26.10 8.54 6.15
C PHE A 165 24.64 8.33 5.81
N ILE A 166 23.90 9.43 5.66
CA ILE A 166 22.49 9.44 5.27
C ILE A 166 22.39 10.03 3.87
N TYR A 167 21.71 9.29 3.00
CA TYR A 167 21.52 9.68 1.62
C TYR A 167 20.05 9.56 1.23
N GLN A 168 19.47 10.65 0.71
CA GLN A 168 18.14 10.64 0.13
C GLN A 168 18.23 10.74 -1.38
N THR A 169 17.69 9.73 -2.07
CA THR A 169 17.47 9.78 -3.52
C THR A 169 16.21 10.57 -3.82
N ARG A 170 16.23 11.26 -4.95
CA ARG A 170 15.05 11.93 -5.54
C ARG A 170 14.85 11.40 -6.95
N PRO A 171 13.63 11.43 -7.50
CA PRO A 171 13.41 11.06 -8.89
C PRO A 171 14.34 11.84 -9.82
N VAL A 172 15.10 11.10 -10.64
CA VAL A 172 16.06 11.71 -11.57
C VAL A 172 15.39 11.87 -12.93
N ALA A 173 14.92 13.08 -13.23
CA ALA A 173 14.39 13.41 -14.56
C ALA A 173 15.48 13.49 -15.63
N GLY A 174 16.71 13.83 -15.23
CA GLY A 174 17.88 13.91 -16.07
C GLY A 174 19.12 14.34 -15.31
N VAL A 175 20.28 14.27 -15.93
CA VAL A 175 21.55 14.77 -15.38
C VAL A 175 22.04 15.96 -16.19
N HIS A 176 22.83 16.84 -15.57
CA HIS A 176 23.39 17.99 -16.27
C HIS A 176 24.24 17.55 -17.46
N GLN A 177 24.09 18.26 -18.59
CA GLN A 177 24.91 18.03 -19.77
C GLN A 177 26.40 18.32 -19.48
N PHE A 178 26.68 19.37 -18.71
CA PHE A 178 28.00 19.84 -18.37
C PHE A 178 28.25 19.73 -16.86
N GLU A 179 28.81 18.60 -16.41
CA GLU A 179 29.17 18.35 -15.01
C GLU A 179 30.63 18.71 -14.79
N PRO A 180 30.96 19.72 -13.95
CA PRO A 180 32.36 20.07 -13.65
C PRO A 180 33.07 18.97 -12.86
N TYR A 181 34.40 18.99 -12.87
CA TYR A 181 35.17 18.10 -12.00
C TYR A 181 35.11 18.54 -10.54
N TYR A 182 34.70 17.64 -9.66
CA TYR A 182 34.67 17.83 -8.22
C TYR A 182 35.64 16.92 -7.50
N ASN A 183 36.18 17.39 -6.35
CA ASN A 183 36.88 16.52 -5.44
C ASN A 183 35.91 15.75 -4.54
N GLU A 184 36.43 14.74 -3.81
CA GLU A 184 35.63 13.86 -2.96
C GLU A 184 34.82 14.61 -1.90
N ALA A 185 35.43 15.63 -1.25
CA ALA A 185 34.73 16.44 -0.26
C ALA A 185 33.60 17.26 -0.84
N GLN A 186 33.77 17.79 -2.06
CA GLN A 186 32.72 18.51 -2.77
C GLN A 186 31.58 17.58 -3.20
N ILE A 187 31.91 16.35 -3.65
CA ILE A 187 30.92 15.34 -4.01
C ILE A 187 30.11 14.97 -2.76
N LYS A 188 30.74 14.62 -1.64
CA LYS A 188 30.06 14.31 -0.36
C LYS A 188 29.14 15.45 0.07
N LYS A 189 29.62 16.71 -0.01
CA LYS A 189 28.80 17.89 0.34
C LYS A 189 27.57 18.05 -0.56
N LYS A 190 27.69 17.80 -1.88
CA LYS A 190 26.55 17.86 -2.80
C LYS A 190 25.53 16.73 -2.53
N ILE A 191 25.99 15.52 -2.24
CA ILE A 191 25.14 14.40 -1.84
C ILE A 191 24.34 14.77 -0.58
N GLN A 192 25.01 15.27 0.47
CA GLN A 192 24.39 15.70 1.72
C GLN A 192 23.39 16.86 1.58
N LYS A 193 23.52 17.67 0.51
CA LYS A 193 22.56 18.73 0.17
C LYS A 193 21.39 18.25 -0.71
N GLY A 194 21.28 16.95 -1.00
CA GLY A 194 20.24 16.40 -1.85
C GLY A 194 20.44 16.65 -3.37
N SER A 195 21.65 17.12 -3.77
CA SER A 195 22.04 17.33 -5.17
C SER A 195 22.92 16.20 -5.72
N SER A 196 22.67 14.96 -5.29
CA SER A 196 23.48 13.79 -5.63
C SER A 196 23.50 13.50 -7.14
N HIS A 197 22.38 13.71 -7.83
CA HIS A 197 22.25 13.55 -9.30
C HIS A 197 23.10 14.53 -10.11
N GLU A 198 23.46 15.69 -9.54
CA GLU A 198 24.32 16.68 -10.19
C GLU A 198 25.80 16.27 -10.26
N VAL A 199 26.20 15.24 -9.51
CA VAL A 199 27.60 14.77 -9.42
C VAL A 199 27.75 13.31 -9.83
N LEU A 200 26.84 12.80 -10.64
CA LEU A 200 26.76 11.39 -11.00
C LEU A 200 28.02 10.91 -11.75
N ARG A 201 28.49 11.66 -12.74
CA ARG A 201 29.71 11.31 -13.46
C ARG A 201 30.94 11.30 -12.55
N ASN A 202 31.03 12.27 -11.65
CA ASN A 202 32.14 12.35 -10.69
C ASN A 202 32.13 11.14 -9.72
N LYS A 203 30.96 10.68 -9.25
CA LYS A 203 30.86 9.47 -8.42
C LYS A 203 31.39 8.25 -9.16
N ILE A 204 30.96 8.03 -10.40
CA ILE A 204 31.40 6.91 -11.23
C ILE A 204 32.91 6.96 -11.49
N ILE A 205 33.44 8.12 -11.85
CA ILE A 205 34.87 8.28 -12.13
C ILE A 205 35.74 8.08 -10.88
N SER A 206 35.25 8.49 -9.71
CA SER A 206 35.99 8.31 -8.44
C SER A 206 36.19 6.83 -8.10
N LYS A 207 35.29 5.95 -8.57
CA LYS A 207 35.34 4.48 -8.41
C LYS A 207 35.98 3.76 -9.58
N ARG A 208 36.82 4.42 -10.35
CA ARG A 208 37.50 3.85 -11.54
C ARG A 208 38.09 2.46 -11.34
N LYS A 209 38.58 2.14 -10.13
CA LYS A 209 39.18 0.84 -9.81
C LYS A 209 38.17 -0.29 -9.65
N SER A 210 36.93 0.04 -9.28
CA SER A 210 35.81 -0.89 -9.07
C SER A 210 34.67 -0.68 -10.08
N ILE A 211 34.97 -0.06 -11.23
CA ILE A 211 33.94 0.25 -12.23
C ILE A 211 33.30 -1.02 -12.81
N ALA A 212 34.09 -2.08 -12.94
CA ALA A 212 33.60 -3.37 -13.45
C ALA A 212 32.50 -3.96 -12.51
N ASP A 213 32.63 -3.75 -11.21
CA ASP A 213 31.63 -4.21 -10.24
C ASP A 213 30.32 -3.41 -10.41
N LEU A 214 30.43 -2.08 -10.58
CA LEU A 214 29.26 -1.23 -10.85
C LEU A 214 28.61 -1.57 -12.19
N GLU A 215 29.39 -1.82 -13.25
CA GLU A 215 28.90 -2.26 -14.56
C GLU A 215 28.17 -3.59 -14.47
N ALA A 216 28.71 -4.55 -13.72
CA ALA A 216 28.09 -5.85 -13.49
C ALA A 216 26.76 -5.73 -12.74
N SER A 217 26.74 -4.87 -11.69
CA SER A 217 25.56 -4.60 -10.89
C SER A 217 24.41 -3.99 -11.71
N ILE A 218 24.74 -2.97 -12.50
CA ILE A 218 23.76 -2.32 -13.39
C ILE A 218 23.29 -3.29 -14.46
N SER A 219 24.22 -4.05 -15.08
CA SER A 219 23.91 -5.04 -16.11
C SER A 219 22.94 -6.12 -15.61
N GLN A 220 23.13 -6.58 -14.37
CA GLN A 220 22.24 -7.56 -13.73
C GLN A 220 20.82 -7.00 -13.55
N ILE A 221 20.68 -5.72 -13.18
CA ILE A 221 19.36 -5.09 -12.96
C ILE A 221 18.67 -4.82 -14.29
N VAL A 222 19.40 -4.28 -15.27
CA VAL A 222 18.86 -3.86 -16.58
C VAL A 222 18.69 -5.07 -17.53
N GLU A 223 19.32 -6.22 -17.21
CA GLU A 223 19.38 -7.44 -18.07
C GLU A 223 20.01 -7.17 -19.44
N LYS A 224 20.97 -6.25 -19.49
CA LYS A 224 21.73 -5.89 -20.69
C LYS A 224 23.18 -5.62 -20.30
N GLU A 225 24.10 -5.90 -21.19
CA GLU A 225 25.52 -5.59 -20.95
C GLU A 225 25.73 -4.07 -20.96
N ILE A 226 26.18 -3.51 -19.83
CA ILE A 226 26.46 -2.09 -19.67
C ILE A 226 27.96 -1.88 -19.49
N LYS A 227 28.53 -0.97 -20.27
CA LYS A 227 29.94 -0.57 -20.15
C LYS A 227 30.08 0.94 -20.11
N PHE A 228 30.91 1.45 -19.21
CA PHE A 228 31.24 2.86 -19.13
C PHE A 228 32.53 3.19 -19.87
N THR A 229 32.49 4.20 -20.72
CA THR A 229 33.70 4.75 -21.36
C THR A 229 34.17 5.95 -20.54
N LEU A 230 35.21 5.74 -19.73
CA LEU A 230 35.75 6.75 -18.85
C LEU A 230 36.71 7.70 -19.59
N PRO A 231 36.74 9.01 -19.23
CA PRO A 231 37.73 9.92 -19.75
C PRO A 231 39.15 9.52 -19.30
N PRO A 232 40.19 9.76 -20.12
CA PRO A 232 41.56 9.57 -19.71
C PRO A 232 41.92 10.40 -18.46
N THR A 233 42.73 9.85 -17.55
CA THR A 233 43.11 10.53 -16.31
C THR A 233 43.80 11.86 -16.52
N THR A 234 44.53 12.04 -17.63
CA THR A 234 45.22 13.25 -18.02
C THR A 234 44.31 14.39 -18.47
N ARG A 235 43.03 14.10 -18.76
CA ARG A 235 42.07 15.13 -19.19
C ARG A 235 41.50 15.98 -18.06
N ARG A 236 41.54 15.52 -16.82
CA ARG A 236 41.07 16.30 -15.67
C ARG A 236 41.74 17.68 -15.53
N GLU A 237 42.96 17.84 -16.03
CA GLU A 237 43.69 19.11 -16.01
C GLU A 237 43.40 19.99 -17.25
N LYS A 238 42.78 19.43 -18.28
CA LYS A 238 42.56 20.10 -19.58
C LYS A 238 41.12 20.35 -19.91
N ASP A 239 40.22 19.49 -19.43
CA ASP A 239 38.79 19.56 -19.73
C ASP A 239 38.04 20.20 -18.56
N GLU A 240 37.15 21.13 -18.85
CA GLU A 240 36.30 21.81 -17.86
C GLU A 240 35.22 20.88 -17.30
N TYR A 241 34.73 19.96 -18.14
CA TYR A 241 33.60 19.09 -17.83
C TYR A 241 33.95 17.61 -17.94
N VAL A 242 33.23 16.81 -17.14
CA VAL A 242 33.35 15.35 -17.14
C VAL A 242 32.53 14.75 -18.29
N CYS A 243 33.18 14.05 -19.21
CA CYS A 243 32.51 13.26 -20.24
C CYS A 243 32.48 11.78 -19.82
N LEU A 244 31.32 11.15 -19.86
CA LEU A 244 31.13 9.73 -19.52
C LEU A 244 30.21 9.08 -20.56
N GLY A 245 30.74 8.16 -21.36
CA GLY A 245 29.98 7.37 -22.31
C GLY A 245 29.38 6.12 -21.68
N VAL A 246 28.21 5.71 -22.14
CA VAL A 246 27.52 4.47 -21.78
C VAL A 246 27.23 3.68 -23.06
N SER A 247 27.72 2.44 -23.12
CA SER A 247 27.37 1.44 -24.15
C SER A 247 26.41 0.42 -23.58
N VAL A 248 25.41 0.03 -24.37
CA VAL A 248 24.43 -1.00 -24.05
C VAL A 248 24.54 -2.08 -25.13
N ASP A 249 24.77 -3.34 -24.73
CA ASP A 249 24.91 -4.50 -25.65
C ASP A 249 25.92 -4.22 -26.80
N ASP A 250 27.14 -3.77 -26.45
CA ASP A 250 28.22 -3.39 -27.39
C ASP A 250 27.86 -2.27 -28.41
N SER A 251 26.79 -1.50 -28.14
CA SER A 251 26.43 -0.36 -28.97
C SER A 251 27.47 0.78 -28.89
N LYS A 252 27.40 1.72 -29.83
CA LYS A 252 28.20 2.96 -29.75
C LYS A 252 27.94 3.66 -28.43
N PRO A 253 28.98 4.12 -27.70
CA PRO A 253 28.79 4.81 -26.44
C PRO A 253 28.14 6.19 -26.67
N TYR A 254 27.07 6.46 -25.91
CA TYR A 254 26.40 7.76 -25.84
C TYR A 254 26.65 8.37 -24.46
N ASP A 255 26.75 9.70 -24.39
CA ASP A 255 26.93 10.35 -23.09
C ASP A 255 25.79 10.03 -22.11
N LEU A 256 26.12 9.99 -20.83
CA LEU A 256 25.21 9.63 -19.75
C LEU A 256 23.91 10.45 -19.76
N HIS A 257 23.96 11.76 -20.11
CA HIS A 257 22.76 12.62 -20.13
C HIS A 257 21.75 12.24 -21.25
N LEU A 258 22.15 11.44 -22.23
CA LEU A 258 21.28 10.95 -23.31
C LEU A 258 20.54 9.64 -22.94
N GLN A 259 20.80 9.09 -21.74
CA GLN A 259 20.15 7.88 -21.27
C GLN A 259 18.76 8.18 -20.70
N GLY A 260 17.89 7.17 -20.72
CA GLY A 260 16.54 7.28 -20.14
C GLY A 260 16.55 7.51 -18.64
N SER A 261 15.55 8.22 -18.11
CA SER A 261 15.43 8.59 -16.69
C SER A 261 15.44 7.38 -15.76
N GLY A 262 14.78 6.27 -16.12
CA GLY A 262 14.79 5.04 -15.32
C GLY A 262 16.19 4.41 -15.19
N PHE A 263 16.97 4.42 -16.27
CA PHE A 263 18.37 3.99 -16.23
C PHE A 263 19.21 4.91 -15.33
N LEU A 264 19.05 6.23 -15.49
CA LEU A 264 19.76 7.21 -14.67
C LEU A 264 19.45 7.08 -13.18
N GLN A 265 18.21 6.74 -12.84
CA GLN A 265 17.79 6.49 -11.45
C GLN A 265 18.53 5.28 -10.87
N ILE A 266 18.60 4.17 -11.59
CA ILE A 266 19.32 2.95 -11.17
C ILE A 266 20.81 3.26 -10.96
N VAL A 267 21.44 3.91 -11.96
CA VAL A 267 22.86 4.28 -11.89
C VAL A 267 23.13 5.21 -10.72
N GLU A 268 22.25 6.15 -10.46
CA GLU A 268 22.37 7.13 -9.38
C GLU A 268 22.34 6.45 -8.00
N ILE A 269 21.39 5.55 -7.77
CA ILE A 269 21.28 4.80 -6.51
C ILE A 269 22.53 3.95 -6.30
N LEU A 270 22.92 3.13 -7.27
CA LEU A 270 24.06 2.22 -7.13
C LEU A 270 25.38 2.96 -6.99
N ALA A 271 25.62 3.97 -7.84
CA ALA A 271 26.86 4.74 -7.75
C ALA A 271 26.99 5.47 -6.41
N THR A 272 25.90 5.85 -5.77
CA THR A 272 25.94 6.49 -4.44
C THR A 272 26.17 5.49 -3.34
N VAL A 273 25.50 4.33 -3.37
CA VAL A 273 25.73 3.23 -2.42
C VAL A 273 27.19 2.80 -2.39
N GLU A 274 27.81 2.71 -3.56
CA GLU A 274 29.21 2.30 -3.69
C GLU A 274 30.20 3.44 -3.40
N PHE A 275 29.78 4.71 -3.53
CA PHE A 275 30.68 5.85 -3.38
C PHE A 275 31.18 6.05 -1.95
N VAL A 276 30.31 5.84 -0.96
CA VAL A 276 30.63 6.09 0.45
C VAL A 276 30.80 4.80 1.21
N ASP A 277 31.86 4.73 2.01
CA ASP A 277 32.05 3.69 3.02
C ASP A 277 31.86 4.31 4.40
N ALA A 278 30.84 3.86 5.14
CA ALA A 278 30.51 4.30 6.48
C ALA A 278 29.95 3.12 7.31
N PRO A 279 30.21 3.08 8.63
CA PRO A 279 29.65 2.07 9.53
C PRO A 279 28.12 1.99 9.55
N LEU A 280 27.46 3.13 9.46
CA LEU A 280 26.03 3.23 9.17
C LEU A 280 25.84 3.90 7.81
N LYS A 281 25.27 3.18 6.86
CA LYS A 281 24.75 3.73 5.61
C LYS A 281 23.24 3.64 5.63
N LEU A 282 22.60 4.79 5.67
CA LEU A 282 21.16 4.90 5.62
C LEU A 282 20.74 5.48 4.26
N LEU A 283 19.97 4.70 3.50
CA LEU A 283 19.48 5.11 2.20
C LEU A 283 17.98 5.39 2.30
N LEU A 284 17.62 6.64 2.07
CA LEU A 284 16.26 7.13 2.01
C LEU A 284 15.86 7.24 0.54
N VAL A 285 15.01 6.34 0.08
CA VAL A 285 14.61 6.25 -1.33
C VAL A 285 13.18 6.73 -1.47
N ASP A 286 13.02 7.89 -2.10
CA ASP A 286 11.70 8.54 -2.28
C ASP A 286 11.18 8.25 -3.68
N GLU A 287 10.08 7.49 -3.77
CA GLU A 287 9.39 7.10 -5.02
C GLU A 287 10.33 6.57 -6.12
N PRO A 288 11.09 5.48 -5.87
CA PRO A 288 12.05 4.94 -6.84
C PRO A 288 11.39 4.40 -8.11
N ASP A 289 10.10 4.20 -8.06
CA ASP A 289 9.24 3.68 -9.11
C ASP A 289 8.82 4.75 -10.15
N SER A 290 9.00 6.03 -9.85
CA SER A 290 8.77 7.08 -10.83
C SER A 290 9.75 6.92 -12.00
N HIS A 291 9.23 6.61 -13.20
CA HIS A 291 9.98 6.41 -14.44
C HIS A 291 10.73 5.08 -14.62
N ILE A 292 10.66 4.12 -13.68
CA ILE A 292 11.25 2.79 -13.84
C ILE A 292 10.13 1.77 -14.14
N HIS A 293 10.31 0.96 -15.17
CA HIS A 293 9.37 -0.12 -15.50
C HIS A 293 9.33 -1.18 -14.39
N SER A 294 8.17 -1.78 -14.11
CA SER A 294 7.93 -2.72 -12.99
C SER A 294 8.96 -3.84 -12.86
N LYS A 295 9.38 -4.43 -13.98
CA LYS A 295 10.43 -5.47 -13.99
C LYS A 295 11.77 -4.96 -13.48
N LEU A 296 12.18 -3.77 -13.91
CA LEU A 296 13.43 -3.16 -13.45
C LEU A 296 13.37 -2.76 -11.97
N GLN A 297 12.18 -2.35 -11.49
CA GLN A 297 11.94 -2.08 -10.06
C GLN A 297 12.18 -3.34 -9.23
N GLN A 298 11.60 -4.46 -9.65
CA GLN A 298 11.78 -5.75 -8.98
C GLN A 298 13.25 -6.19 -8.96
N ASN A 299 13.94 -6.07 -10.10
CA ASN A 299 15.35 -6.39 -10.19
C ASN A 299 16.21 -5.50 -9.28
N LEU A 300 15.92 -4.19 -9.24
CA LEU A 300 16.59 -3.24 -8.36
C LEU A 300 16.39 -3.61 -6.89
N LEU A 301 15.16 -3.89 -6.46
CA LEU A 301 14.86 -4.33 -5.10
C LEU A 301 15.61 -5.60 -4.71
N ASN A 302 15.56 -6.61 -5.59
CA ASN A 302 16.24 -7.89 -5.36
C ASN A 302 17.78 -7.72 -5.30
N TYR A 303 18.30 -6.73 -6.03
CA TYR A 303 19.71 -6.39 -5.96
C TYR A 303 20.06 -5.67 -4.67
N LEU A 304 19.29 -4.63 -4.29
CA LEU A 304 19.52 -3.85 -3.06
C LEU A 304 19.47 -4.72 -1.81
N ARG A 305 18.62 -5.76 -1.77
CA ARG A 305 18.56 -6.74 -0.67
C ARG A 305 19.82 -7.57 -0.50
N LYS A 306 20.64 -7.71 -1.56
CA LYS A 306 21.88 -8.48 -1.53
C LYS A 306 23.07 -7.63 -1.07
N ILE A 307 22.91 -6.31 -0.98
CA ILE A 307 23.98 -5.40 -0.57
C ILE A 307 24.05 -5.37 0.95
N ASP A 308 25.05 -6.01 1.51
CA ASP A 308 25.32 -5.99 2.95
C ASP A 308 25.66 -4.58 3.47
N HIS A 309 25.38 -4.36 4.73
CA HIS A 309 25.78 -3.17 5.50
C HIS A 309 25.05 -1.86 5.16
N ASN A 310 23.86 -1.94 4.57
CA ASN A 310 23.02 -0.78 4.32
C ASN A 310 21.64 -0.98 4.93
N GLN A 311 21.07 0.08 5.49
CA GLN A 311 19.68 0.09 5.92
C GLN A 311 18.88 1.00 4.97
N PHE A 312 17.82 0.46 4.40
CA PHE A 312 17.01 1.14 3.41
C PHE A 312 15.67 1.55 4.00
N PHE A 313 15.28 2.79 3.73
CA PHE A 313 13.92 3.28 3.93
C PHE A 313 13.40 3.73 2.57
N ILE A 314 12.33 3.11 2.12
CA ILE A 314 11.74 3.35 0.80
C ILE A 314 10.33 3.86 0.99
N ILE A 315 10.02 5.02 0.45
CA ILE A 315 8.65 5.50 0.30
C ILE A 315 8.19 5.12 -1.10
N SER A 316 7.09 4.38 -1.19
CA SER A 316 6.50 4.01 -2.48
C SER A 316 4.98 3.95 -2.41
N HIS A 317 4.34 4.25 -3.52
CA HIS A 317 2.92 4.04 -3.75
C HIS A 317 2.66 2.82 -4.64
N ASN A 318 3.71 2.12 -5.04
CA ASN A 318 3.63 1.01 -5.97
C ASN A 318 3.42 -0.32 -5.23
N ASP A 319 2.36 -1.03 -5.60
CA ASP A 319 1.99 -2.34 -5.05
C ASP A 319 3.08 -3.40 -5.26
N GLN A 320 3.93 -3.26 -6.29
CA GLN A 320 5.04 -4.19 -6.55
C GLN A 320 6.08 -4.18 -5.42
N PHE A 321 6.36 -3.01 -4.82
CA PHE A 321 7.25 -2.94 -3.67
C PHE A 321 6.68 -3.68 -2.47
N VAL A 322 5.36 -3.61 -2.30
CA VAL A 322 4.65 -4.28 -1.21
C VAL A 322 4.51 -5.78 -1.46
N THR A 323 4.14 -6.19 -2.67
CA THR A 323 3.96 -7.62 -3.01
C THR A 323 5.25 -8.42 -3.00
N ASN A 324 6.39 -7.76 -3.23
CA ASN A 324 7.73 -8.38 -3.19
C ASN A 324 8.47 -8.13 -1.86
N ALA A 325 7.81 -7.50 -0.89
CA ALA A 325 8.36 -7.30 0.44
C ALA A 325 8.47 -8.63 1.20
N GLY A 326 9.47 -8.72 2.06
CA GLY A 326 9.58 -9.79 3.05
C GLY A 326 8.68 -9.53 4.27
N ASP A 327 8.62 -10.52 5.14
CA ASP A 327 7.97 -10.36 6.44
C ASP A 327 8.69 -9.25 7.23
N ASP A 328 7.93 -8.43 7.95
CA ASP A 328 8.44 -7.32 8.78
C ASP A 328 9.13 -6.17 8.00
N GLU A 329 8.98 -6.06 6.68
CA GLU A 329 9.57 -4.98 5.88
C GLU A 329 8.60 -3.83 5.55
N VAL A 330 7.29 -4.03 5.68
CA VAL A 330 6.28 -3.05 5.25
C VAL A 330 5.68 -2.31 6.44
N PHE A 331 5.68 -0.98 6.35
CA PHE A 331 5.19 -0.06 7.36
C PHE A 331 4.05 0.79 6.79
N PHE A 332 2.89 0.76 7.42
CA PHE A 332 1.74 1.54 6.98
C PHE A 332 1.45 2.71 7.91
N ILE A 333 1.45 3.93 7.37
CA ILE A 333 1.11 5.13 8.12
C ILE A 333 -0.33 5.52 7.83
N SER A 334 -1.18 5.39 8.84
CA SER A 334 -2.56 5.89 8.88
C SER A 334 -2.73 6.93 9.99
N ASP A 335 -3.90 7.57 10.05
CA ASP A 335 -4.20 8.48 11.14
C ASP A 335 -4.29 7.74 12.48
N ASP A 336 -4.84 6.52 12.50
CA ASP A 336 -4.86 5.67 13.71
C ASP A 336 -3.45 5.41 14.26
N VAL A 337 -2.48 5.12 13.39
CA VAL A 337 -1.07 4.90 13.78
C VAL A 337 -0.44 6.17 14.36
N LYS A 338 -0.84 7.36 13.88
CA LYS A 338 -0.36 8.63 14.45
C LYS A 338 -0.92 8.86 15.85
N ASP A 339 -2.18 8.47 16.07
CA ASP A 339 -2.85 8.59 17.38
C ASP A 339 -2.30 7.57 18.37
N ASP A 340 -2.00 6.34 17.93
CA ASP A 340 -1.38 5.29 18.75
C ASP A 340 0.09 5.57 19.07
N GLY A 341 0.76 6.37 18.26
CA GLY A 341 2.16 6.77 18.46
C GLY A 341 3.19 5.66 18.25
N LEU A 342 2.80 4.54 17.61
CA LEU A 342 3.70 3.42 17.34
C LEU A 342 3.57 2.94 15.88
N LEU A 343 4.67 2.98 15.15
CA LEU A 343 4.77 2.44 13.79
C LEU A 343 5.63 1.18 13.79
N THR A 344 5.00 0.06 13.54
CA THR A 344 5.64 -1.25 13.39
C THR A 344 5.40 -1.82 12.01
N ALA A 345 6.19 -2.80 11.64
CA ALA A 345 5.95 -3.56 10.42
C ALA A 345 4.60 -4.30 10.47
N ILE A 346 4.01 -4.48 9.31
CA ILE A 346 2.69 -5.06 9.14
C ILE A 346 2.83 -6.56 8.94
N ASP A 347 1.95 -7.30 9.59
CA ASP A 347 1.76 -8.72 9.34
C ASP A 347 0.98 -8.98 8.03
N SER A 348 0.96 -10.21 7.58
CA SER A 348 0.26 -10.63 6.36
C SER A 348 -1.25 -10.33 6.38
N SER A 349 -1.87 -10.18 7.57
CA SER A 349 -3.30 -9.86 7.71
C SER A 349 -3.59 -8.37 7.49
N GLY A 350 -2.61 -7.49 7.74
CA GLY A 350 -2.69 -6.05 7.46
C GLY A 350 -2.60 -5.71 5.96
N PHE A 351 -2.16 -6.68 5.15
CA PHE A 351 -1.95 -6.47 3.70
C PHE A 351 -3.21 -6.04 2.93
N ASP A 352 -4.37 -6.56 3.32
CA ASP A 352 -5.65 -6.20 2.69
C ASP A 352 -6.08 -4.75 3.01
N ILE A 353 -5.74 -4.25 4.21
CA ILE A 353 -5.98 -2.85 4.62
C ILE A 353 -5.14 -1.92 3.74
N ILE A 354 -3.89 -2.27 3.50
CA ILE A 354 -2.97 -1.54 2.63
C ILE A 354 -3.50 -1.44 1.20
N LYS A 355 -3.97 -2.57 0.67
CA LYS A 355 -4.51 -2.66 -0.68
C LYS A 355 -5.70 -1.74 -0.90
N ASN A 356 -6.53 -1.56 0.13
CA ASN A 356 -7.66 -0.64 0.11
C ASN A 356 -7.23 0.82 0.20
N ALA A 357 -6.24 1.15 1.05
CA ALA A 357 -5.73 2.52 1.24
C ALA A 357 -4.99 3.04 0.01
N LEU A 358 -4.22 2.21 -0.69
CA LEU A 358 -3.51 2.59 -1.93
C LEU A 358 -4.44 2.77 -3.15
N GLY A 359 -5.75 2.80 -2.94
CA GLY A 359 -6.75 3.09 -3.98
C GLY A 359 -7.04 1.91 -4.89
N GLY A 360 -6.72 0.69 -4.48
CA GLY A 360 -7.05 -0.57 -5.09
C GLY A 360 -6.72 -0.61 -6.58
N VAL A 361 -5.76 -1.43 -6.92
CA VAL A 361 -5.56 -1.97 -8.26
C VAL A 361 -5.18 -0.96 -9.34
N VAL A 362 -3.93 -0.62 -9.38
CA VAL A 362 -3.26 -0.79 -10.68
C VAL A 362 -3.10 -2.30 -10.83
N LEU A 363 -3.99 -2.94 -11.56
CA LEU A 363 -3.76 -4.28 -12.10
C LEU A 363 -2.44 -4.23 -12.83
N SER A 364 -1.37 -4.76 -12.23
CA SER A 364 -0.10 -4.78 -12.94
C SER A 364 -0.31 -5.62 -14.20
N LEU A 365 0.15 -5.12 -15.34
CA LEU A 365 0.15 -5.87 -16.61
C LEU A 365 0.80 -7.26 -16.42
N GLU A 366 1.64 -7.40 -15.43
CA GLU A 366 2.34 -8.62 -15.06
C GLU A 366 1.41 -9.65 -14.41
N ARG A 367 0.55 -9.26 -13.46
CA ARG A 367 -0.51 -10.14 -12.91
C ARG A 367 -1.51 -10.53 -13.99
N LEU A 368 -1.88 -9.58 -14.86
CA LEU A 368 -2.70 -9.88 -16.01
C LEU A 368 -2.02 -10.89 -16.94
N ASN A 369 -0.71 -10.82 -17.14
CA ASN A 369 0.04 -11.77 -17.94
C ASN A 369 0.12 -13.17 -17.33
N GLN A 370 0.23 -13.29 -16.03
CA GLN A 370 0.29 -14.57 -15.29
C GLN A 370 -1.09 -15.22 -15.12
N ALA A 371 -2.17 -14.44 -15.12
CA ALA A 371 -3.52 -14.96 -14.93
C ALA A 371 -3.94 -15.85 -16.10
N LYS A 372 -4.60 -16.97 -15.81
CA LYS A 372 -5.30 -17.81 -16.82
C LYS A 372 -6.73 -17.34 -17.04
N HIS A 373 -7.34 -16.77 -16.01
CA HIS A 373 -8.72 -16.33 -15.99
C HIS A 373 -8.82 -14.85 -15.67
N ILE A 374 -9.61 -14.13 -16.46
CA ILE A 374 -9.95 -12.73 -16.20
C ILE A 374 -11.44 -12.68 -15.84
N VAL A 375 -11.76 -12.00 -14.75
CA VAL A 375 -13.13 -11.84 -14.26
C VAL A 375 -13.45 -10.36 -14.15
N PHE A 376 -14.39 -9.90 -14.98
CA PHE A 376 -14.95 -8.57 -14.83
C PHE A 376 -15.91 -8.54 -13.65
N VAL A 377 -15.73 -7.58 -12.74
CA VAL A 377 -16.59 -7.32 -11.58
C VAL A 377 -17.09 -5.88 -11.62
N GLU A 378 -18.20 -5.57 -10.96
CA GLU A 378 -18.75 -4.21 -10.98
C GLU A 378 -17.91 -3.24 -10.17
N GLY A 379 -17.51 -3.64 -8.97
CA GLY A 379 -16.78 -2.85 -8.01
C GLY A 379 -15.49 -3.51 -7.51
N LYS A 380 -14.75 -2.78 -6.71
CA LYS A 380 -13.53 -3.28 -6.05
C LYS A 380 -13.87 -4.25 -4.92
N ASP A 381 -14.98 -3.98 -4.23
CA ASP A 381 -15.42 -4.76 -3.08
C ASP A 381 -15.78 -6.18 -3.49
N ASP A 382 -16.35 -6.36 -4.69
CA ASP A 382 -16.68 -7.70 -5.23
C ASP A 382 -15.44 -8.59 -5.29
N ALA A 383 -14.30 -8.05 -5.73
CA ALA A 383 -13.05 -8.79 -5.78
C ALA A 383 -12.59 -9.21 -4.37
N SER A 384 -12.69 -8.29 -3.40
CA SER A 384 -12.32 -8.56 -2.00
C SER A 384 -13.21 -9.65 -1.39
N TYR A 385 -14.52 -9.59 -1.64
CA TYR A 385 -15.47 -10.61 -1.18
C TYR A 385 -15.20 -12.00 -1.78
N LEU A 386 -14.87 -12.05 -3.07
CA LEU A 386 -14.53 -13.31 -3.74
C LEU A 386 -13.23 -13.91 -3.19
N HIS A 387 -12.24 -13.08 -2.86
CA HIS A 387 -11.03 -13.54 -2.18
C HIS A 387 -11.31 -14.05 -0.76
N ALA A 388 -12.06 -13.29 0.05
CA ALA A 388 -12.45 -13.71 1.40
C ALA A 388 -13.25 -15.03 1.38
N LEU A 389 -14.19 -15.16 0.45
CA LEU A 389 -14.97 -16.39 0.25
C LEU A 389 -14.07 -17.57 -0.14
N ASN A 390 -13.12 -17.38 -1.06
CA ASN A 390 -12.16 -18.43 -1.43
C ASN A 390 -11.30 -18.87 -0.26
N GLN A 391 -10.81 -17.93 0.54
CA GLN A 391 -10.03 -18.24 1.74
C GLN A 391 -10.87 -19.08 2.72
N LYS A 392 -12.11 -18.66 2.99
CA LYS A 392 -13.01 -19.40 3.87
C LYS A 392 -13.34 -20.80 3.35
N LEU A 393 -13.57 -20.93 2.06
CA LEU A 393 -13.85 -22.22 1.45
C LEU A 393 -12.67 -23.19 1.51
N LYS A 394 -11.42 -22.71 1.47
CA LYS A 394 -10.23 -23.54 1.70
C LYS A 394 -10.17 -24.12 3.11
N GLU A 395 -10.68 -23.40 4.11
CA GLU A 395 -10.74 -23.87 5.49
C GLU A 395 -11.77 -25.00 5.66
N VAL A 396 -12.90 -24.91 4.96
CA VAL A 396 -14.05 -25.82 5.13
C VAL A 396 -14.10 -26.95 4.10
N ALA A 397 -13.35 -26.84 2.99
CA ALA A 397 -13.32 -27.83 1.92
C ALA A 397 -11.91 -27.95 1.30
N PRO A 398 -11.15 -29.01 1.59
CA PRO A 398 -9.76 -29.15 1.12
C PRO A 398 -9.59 -29.29 -0.40
N VAL A 399 -10.68 -29.49 -1.16
CA VAL A 399 -10.68 -29.55 -2.62
C VAL A 399 -10.73 -28.19 -3.32
N VAL A 400 -10.74 -27.09 -2.56
CA VAL A 400 -10.79 -25.73 -3.14
C VAL A 400 -9.38 -25.24 -3.50
N GLY A 401 -9.20 -24.87 -4.77
CA GLY A 401 -7.95 -24.29 -5.29
C GLY A 401 -7.73 -22.83 -4.87
N CYS A 402 -6.68 -22.22 -5.42
CA CYS A 402 -6.31 -20.83 -5.14
C CYS A 402 -6.70 -19.92 -6.31
N LEU A 403 -7.13 -18.69 -6.01
CA LEU A 403 -7.37 -17.64 -7.00
C LEU A 403 -6.06 -17.00 -7.55
N SER A 404 -4.91 -17.63 -7.36
CA SER A 404 -3.61 -17.10 -7.81
C SER A 404 -3.51 -16.90 -9.34
N GLU A 405 -4.25 -17.70 -10.10
CA GLU A 405 -4.30 -17.61 -11.58
C GLU A 405 -5.50 -16.80 -12.08
N VAL A 406 -6.22 -16.12 -11.18
CA VAL A 406 -7.41 -15.33 -11.48
C VAL A 406 -7.10 -13.85 -11.24
N THR A 407 -7.48 -13.01 -12.19
CA THR A 407 -7.42 -11.55 -12.04
C THR A 407 -8.81 -10.95 -12.15
N PHE A 408 -9.20 -10.16 -11.15
CA PHE A 408 -10.46 -9.42 -11.14
C PHE A 408 -10.26 -8.03 -11.74
N PHE A 409 -11.16 -7.64 -12.65
CA PHE A 409 -11.12 -6.37 -13.34
C PHE A 409 -12.39 -5.56 -13.05
N PRO A 410 -12.35 -4.52 -12.20
CA PRO A 410 -13.52 -3.71 -11.87
C PRO A 410 -13.91 -2.78 -13.02
N LEU A 411 -15.20 -2.80 -13.38
CA LEU A 411 -15.76 -2.01 -14.50
C LEU A 411 -16.12 -0.57 -14.12
N ARG A 412 -15.98 -0.19 -12.86
CA ARG A 412 -16.25 1.15 -12.31
C ARG A 412 -17.63 1.66 -12.69
N GLY A 413 -18.66 1.04 -12.14
CA GLY A 413 -20.07 1.47 -12.26
C GLY A 413 -20.92 0.59 -13.17
N LYS A 414 -22.23 0.71 -12.97
CA LYS A 414 -23.26 -0.19 -13.49
C LYS A 414 -23.77 0.16 -14.90
N ASP A 415 -23.41 1.34 -15.43
CA ASP A 415 -23.94 1.82 -16.70
C ASP A 415 -23.34 1.06 -17.88
N ASN A 416 -24.19 0.54 -18.76
CA ASN A 416 -23.79 -0.13 -20.00
C ASN A 416 -22.75 -1.26 -19.83
N ILE A 417 -22.96 -2.15 -18.83
CA ILE A 417 -22.02 -3.24 -18.49
C ILE A 417 -21.60 -4.04 -19.73
N ALA A 418 -22.52 -4.43 -20.60
CA ALA A 418 -22.19 -5.21 -21.80
C ALA A 418 -21.23 -4.48 -22.74
N GLN A 419 -21.41 -3.17 -22.94
CA GLN A 419 -20.52 -2.35 -23.78
C GLN A 419 -19.15 -2.15 -23.10
N LYS A 420 -19.12 -1.93 -21.77
CA LYS A 420 -17.87 -1.83 -21.02
C LYS A 420 -17.05 -3.12 -21.10
N ILE A 421 -17.69 -4.27 -20.95
CA ILE A 421 -17.05 -5.58 -21.08
C ILE A 421 -16.48 -5.75 -22.51
N GLU A 422 -17.27 -5.47 -23.54
CA GLU A 422 -16.85 -5.58 -24.93
C GLU A 422 -15.65 -4.68 -25.23
N TYR A 423 -15.71 -3.42 -24.81
CA TYR A 423 -14.63 -2.45 -24.98
C TYR A 423 -13.34 -2.90 -24.26
N ASN A 424 -13.43 -3.23 -22.98
CA ASN A 424 -12.28 -3.66 -22.19
C ASN A 424 -11.68 -4.96 -22.72
N LYS A 425 -12.51 -5.95 -23.07
CA LYS A 425 -12.03 -7.18 -23.70
C LYS A 425 -11.31 -6.91 -25.01
N ARG A 426 -11.87 -6.10 -25.89
CA ARG A 426 -11.26 -5.76 -27.18
C ARG A 426 -9.88 -5.12 -27.00
N THR A 427 -9.75 -4.20 -26.05
CA THR A 427 -8.48 -3.54 -25.73
C THR A 427 -7.47 -4.50 -25.14
N LEU A 428 -7.89 -5.37 -24.23
CA LEU A 428 -7.00 -6.29 -23.52
C LEU A 428 -6.68 -7.56 -24.33
N SER A 429 -7.55 -8.00 -25.25
CA SER A 429 -7.38 -9.26 -25.98
C SER A 429 -6.18 -9.27 -26.92
N SER A 430 -5.71 -8.10 -27.38
CA SER A 430 -4.47 -7.99 -28.17
C SER A 430 -3.24 -8.32 -27.34
N LEU A 431 -3.28 -8.06 -26.03
CA LEU A 431 -2.20 -8.29 -25.08
C LEU A 431 -2.28 -9.66 -24.39
N MET A 432 -3.46 -10.31 -24.41
CA MET A 432 -3.78 -11.46 -23.56
C MET A 432 -4.37 -12.62 -24.34
N LYS A 433 -3.56 -13.19 -25.22
CA LYS A 433 -3.97 -14.37 -26.01
C LYS A 433 -4.09 -15.62 -25.12
N GLY A 434 -5.13 -16.42 -25.36
CA GLY A 434 -5.31 -17.74 -24.73
C GLY A 434 -5.93 -17.74 -23.33
N LYS A 435 -6.40 -16.57 -22.82
CA LYS A 435 -7.05 -16.47 -21.51
C LYS A 435 -8.56 -16.65 -21.60
N THR A 436 -9.17 -17.13 -20.52
CA THR A 436 -10.64 -17.20 -20.41
C THR A 436 -11.17 -15.91 -19.83
N TRP A 437 -12.33 -15.48 -20.30
CA TRP A 437 -12.96 -14.23 -19.93
C TRP A 437 -14.30 -14.53 -19.27
N ASN A 438 -14.48 -14.01 -18.06
CA ASN A 438 -15.68 -14.18 -17.27
C ASN A 438 -16.17 -12.81 -16.79
N ALA A 439 -17.44 -12.70 -16.43
CA ALA A 439 -17.99 -11.52 -15.78
C ALA A 439 -19.01 -11.96 -14.71
N ILE A 440 -18.97 -11.32 -13.55
CA ILE A 440 -20.00 -11.44 -12.53
C ILE A 440 -20.49 -10.05 -12.17
N PHE A 441 -21.81 -9.91 -12.08
CA PHE A 441 -22.45 -8.62 -11.86
C PHE A 441 -23.74 -8.75 -11.03
N ASP A 442 -24.14 -7.63 -10.45
CA ASP A 442 -25.35 -7.50 -9.67
C ASP A 442 -26.60 -7.63 -10.55
N ARG A 443 -27.63 -8.20 -9.99
CA ARG A 443 -28.91 -8.30 -10.67
C ARG A 443 -29.71 -7.00 -10.61
N ASP A 444 -29.57 -6.23 -9.55
CA ASP A 444 -30.36 -5.03 -9.29
C ASP A 444 -31.89 -5.29 -9.47
N PHE A 445 -32.57 -4.45 -10.24
CA PHE A 445 -33.99 -4.60 -10.56
C PHE A 445 -34.27 -5.54 -11.74
N SER A 446 -33.27 -6.29 -12.23
CA SER A 446 -33.47 -7.18 -13.38
C SER A 446 -34.46 -8.29 -13.06
N THR A 447 -35.49 -8.42 -13.90
CA THR A 447 -36.33 -9.62 -13.93
C THR A 447 -35.54 -10.79 -14.52
N PRO A 448 -35.96 -12.05 -14.31
CA PRO A 448 -35.30 -13.21 -14.92
C PRO A 448 -35.16 -13.11 -16.45
N GLU A 449 -36.13 -12.50 -17.13
CA GLU A 449 -36.10 -12.27 -18.58
C GLU A 449 -35.01 -11.23 -18.96
N VAL A 450 -34.95 -10.10 -18.26
CA VAL A 450 -33.95 -9.05 -18.49
C VAL A 450 -32.54 -9.57 -18.19
N ASP A 451 -32.38 -10.32 -17.10
CA ASP A 451 -31.09 -10.96 -16.75
C ASP A 451 -30.65 -11.94 -17.84
N THR A 452 -31.54 -12.77 -18.34
CA THR A 452 -31.25 -13.71 -19.44
C THR A 452 -30.85 -12.99 -20.71
N ASN A 453 -31.54 -11.92 -21.07
CA ASN A 453 -31.23 -11.10 -22.24
C ASN A 453 -29.89 -10.40 -22.11
N LEU A 454 -29.57 -9.89 -20.92
CA LEU A 454 -28.27 -9.27 -20.63
C LEU A 454 -27.13 -10.29 -20.73
N LYS A 455 -27.29 -11.47 -20.12
CA LYS A 455 -26.35 -12.58 -20.24
C LYS A 455 -26.10 -12.99 -21.68
N GLN A 456 -27.14 -13.10 -22.50
CA GLN A 456 -27.01 -13.41 -23.92
C GLN A 456 -26.19 -12.37 -24.70
N LYS A 457 -26.33 -11.07 -24.35
CA LYS A 457 -25.49 -10.02 -24.94
C LYS A 457 -24.04 -10.17 -24.52
N ILE A 458 -23.79 -10.42 -23.24
CA ILE A 458 -22.44 -10.53 -22.67
C ILE A 458 -21.75 -11.83 -23.14
N THR A 459 -22.48 -12.92 -23.38
CA THR A 459 -21.93 -14.21 -23.84
C THR A 459 -21.13 -14.10 -25.14
N ARG A 460 -21.37 -13.08 -25.96
CA ARG A 460 -20.55 -12.80 -27.14
C ARG A 460 -19.11 -12.41 -26.78
N SER A 461 -18.92 -11.91 -25.58
CA SER A 461 -17.62 -11.40 -25.12
C SER A 461 -16.98 -12.26 -24.04
N CYS A 462 -17.74 -12.75 -23.07
CA CYS A 462 -17.23 -13.54 -21.95
C CYS A 462 -18.33 -14.44 -21.38
N THR A 463 -17.98 -15.35 -20.46
CA THR A 463 -18.95 -16.17 -19.72
C THR A 463 -19.58 -15.32 -18.61
N PRO A 464 -20.90 -15.03 -18.68
CA PRO A 464 -21.57 -14.15 -17.72
C PRO A 464 -22.15 -14.91 -16.54
N PHE A 465 -21.98 -14.35 -15.36
CA PHE A 465 -22.62 -14.74 -14.10
C PHE A 465 -23.36 -13.55 -13.51
N SER A 466 -24.53 -13.75 -12.95
CA SER A 466 -25.21 -12.76 -12.12
C SER A 466 -25.51 -13.34 -10.75
N HIS A 467 -25.45 -12.50 -9.72
CA HIS A 467 -25.82 -12.92 -8.37
C HIS A 467 -27.30 -13.32 -8.29
N GLU A 468 -27.63 -14.26 -7.40
CA GLU A 468 -29.03 -14.65 -7.14
C GLU A 468 -29.81 -13.48 -6.57
N GLY A 469 -29.16 -12.67 -5.77
CA GLY A 469 -29.73 -11.52 -5.09
C GLY A 469 -29.65 -10.22 -5.89
N TYR A 470 -30.10 -9.13 -5.26
CA TYR A 470 -30.03 -7.78 -5.80
C TYR A 470 -28.58 -7.35 -6.06
N CYS A 471 -27.71 -7.58 -5.09
CA CYS A 471 -26.25 -7.37 -5.13
C CYS A 471 -25.55 -8.56 -4.46
N ILE A 472 -24.23 -8.58 -4.49
CA ILE A 472 -23.47 -9.67 -3.87
C ILE A 472 -23.75 -9.79 -2.36
N GLU A 473 -23.87 -8.68 -1.64
CA GLU A 473 -24.15 -8.67 -0.20
C GLU A 473 -25.54 -9.20 0.13
N SER A 474 -26.51 -9.07 -0.77
CA SER A 474 -27.88 -9.54 -0.55
C SER A 474 -28.01 -11.08 -0.57
N VAL A 475 -26.98 -11.77 -1.07
CA VAL A 475 -26.92 -13.24 -1.07
C VAL A 475 -27.02 -13.82 0.36
N VAL A 476 -26.65 -13.04 1.38
CA VAL A 476 -26.83 -13.39 2.80
C VAL A 476 -28.30 -13.78 3.13
N PHE A 477 -29.26 -13.23 2.41
CA PHE A 477 -30.69 -13.48 2.60
C PHE A 477 -31.22 -14.69 1.80
N SER A 478 -30.37 -15.31 0.95
CA SER A 478 -30.74 -16.54 0.23
C SER A 478 -30.83 -17.74 1.15
N GLU A 479 -29.93 -17.81 2.15
CA GLU A 479 -29.82 -18.91 3.10
C GLU A 479 -30.02 -18.41 4.54
N LEU A 480 -31.29 -18.24 4.92
CA LEU A 480 -31.67 -17.69 6.22
C LEU A 480 -31.13 -18.50 7.41
N VAL A 481 -30.87 -19.79 7.23
CA VAL A 481 -30.29 -20.64 8.30
C VAL A 481 -28.90 -20.16 8.68
N ILE A 482 -28.08 -19.77 7.70
CA ILE A 482 -26.72 -19.27 7.95
C ILE A 482 -26.79 -17.86 8.53
N LEU A 483 -27.63 -17.00 7.97
CA LEU A 483 -27.90 -15.66 8.50
C LEU A 483 -28.31 -15.71 9.99
N LYS A 484 -29.25 -16.59 10.33
CA LYS A 484 -29.71 -16.77 11.71
C LYS A 484 -28.58 -17.28 12.62
N ARG A 485 -27.79 -18.23 12.17
CA ARG A 485 -26.61 -18.74 12.90
C ARG A 485 -25.58 -17.62 13.15
N TYR A 486 -25.32 -16.84 12.10
CA TYR A 486 -24.42 -15.67 12.19
C TYR A 486 -24.91 -14.68 13.24
N ILE A 487 -26.13 -14.20 13.12
CA ILE A 487 -26.69 -13.18 14.04
C ILE A 487 -26.76 -13.71 15.47
N CYS A 488 -27.23 -14.95 15.68
CA CYS A 488 -27.30 -15.56 17.00
C CYS A 488 -25.93 -15.67 17.70
N SER A 489 -24.84 -15.80 16.94
CA SER A 489 -23.51 -15.91 17.55
C SER A 489 -23.00 -14.61 18.20
N TYR A 490 -23.59 -13.46 17.82
CA TYR A 490 -23.26 -12.14 18.40
C TYR A 490 -24.19 -11.75 19.55
N ILE A 491 -25.22 -12.58 19.83
CA ILE A 491 -26.28 -12.26 20.81
C ILE A 491 -26.33 -13.40 21.84
N ASP A 492 -25.66 -13.19 22.97
CA ASP A 492 -25.53 -14.20 24.04
C ASP A 492 -26.59 -14.05 25.16
N TYR A 493 -27.33 -12.95 25.17
CA TYR A 493 -28.28 -12.60 26.23
C TYR A 493 -29.76 -12.84 25.87
N LEU A 494 -30.07 -13.20 24.60
CA LEU A 494 -31.39 -13.58 24.14
C LEU A 494 -31.38 -15.04 23.67
N PRO A 495 -32.47 -15.80 23.89
CA PRO A 495 -32.60 -17.13 23.34
C PRO A 495 -32.55 -17.11 21.79
N ASN A 496 -31.81 -18.04 21.17
CA ASN A 496 -31.70 -18.13 19.71
C ASN A 496 -33.08 -18.19 19.02
N ALA A 497 -34.08 -18.84 19.63
CA ALA A 497 -35.43 -18.90 19.09
C ALA A 497 -36.09 -17.51 19.01
N GLU A 498 -35.84 -16.62 19.94
CA GLU A 498 -36.36 -15.27 19.94
C GLU A 498 -35.67 -14.40 18.89
N VAL A 499 -34.34 -14.50 18.76
CA VAL A 499 -33.57 -13.83 17.72
C VAL A 499 -34.04 -14.27 16.33
N ASN A 500 -34.21 -15.56 16.13
CA ASN A 500 -34.71 -16.11 14.87
C ASN A 500 -36.11 -15.59 14.52
N ARG A 501 -37.00 -15.50 15.51
CA ARG A 501 -38.35 -14.92 15.35
C ARG A 501 -38.27 -13.46 14.93
N LEU A 502 -37.41 -12.66 15.55
CA LEU A 502 -37.23 -11.24 15.19
C LEU A 502 -36.76 -11.08 13.74
N ILE A 503 -35.83 -11.93 13.28
CA ILE A 503 -35.37 -11.93 11.90
C ILE A 503 -36.52 -12.26 10.94
N ASP A 504 -37.30 -13.30 11.22
CA ASP A 504 -38.43 -13.70 10.39
C ASP A 504 -39.53 -12.62 10.36
N GLU A 505 -39.83 -11.99 11.49
CA GLU A 505 -40.76 -10.87 11.57
C GLU A 505 -40.33 -9.68 10.74
N LEU A 506 -39.04 -9.31 10.76
CA LEU A 506 -38.50 -8.19 9.97
C LEU A 506 -38.59 -8.47 8.46
N ILE A 507 -38.27 -9.70 8.04
CA ILE A 507 -38.39 -10.11 6.63
C ILE A 507 -39.86 -10.15 6.19
N ALA A 508 -40.75 -10.64 7.03
CA ALA A 508 -42.20 -10.64 6.75
C ALA A 508 -42.74 -9.21 6.67
N GLN A 509 -42.33 -8.32 7.59
CA GLN A 509 -42.73 -6.92 7.55
C GLN A 509 -42.25 -6.24 6.26
N LEU A 510 -40.98 -6.46 5.87
CA LEU A 510 -40.41 -5.97 4.61
C LEU A 510 -41.27 -6.42 3.41
N SER A 511 -41.66 -7.70 3.36
CA SER A 511 -42.49 -8.23 2.30
C SER A 511 -43.87 -7.54 2.23
N ASN A 512 -44.51 -7.35 3.39
CA ASN A 512 -45.81 -6.68 3.50
C ASN A 512 -45.73 -5.21 3.08
N ASP A 513 -44.71 -4.49 3.53
CA ASP A 513 -44.53 -3.09 3.21
C ASP A 513 -44.23 -2.88 1.72
N LEU A 514 -43.49 -3.79 1.07
CA LEU A 514 -43.23 -3.72 -0.36
C LEU A 514 -44.47 -4.05 -1.21
N GLN A 515 -45.35 -4.97 -0.75
CA GLN A 515 -46.58 -5.29 -1.43
C GLN A 515 -47.67 -4.19 -1.30
N ASN A 516 -47.54 -3.37 -0.26
CA ASN A 516 -48.44 -2.23 -0.07
C ASN A 516 -47.97 -1.02 -0.91
N LEU A 517 -48.62 -0.77 -2.04
CA LEU A 517 -48.30 0.33 -2.96
C LEU A 517 -48.31 1.73 -2.32
N ASN A 518 -48.98 1.88 -1.18
CA ASN A 518 -49.05 3.16 -0.47
C ASN A 518 -47.99 3.32 0.60
N SER A 519 -47.18 2.30 0.88
CA SER A 519 -46.12 2.36 1.86
C SER A 519 -44.98 3.31 1.42
N ASP A 520 -44.31 3.91 2.38
CA ASP A 520 -43.15 4.77 2.11
C ASP A 520 -41.98 3.94 1.53
N LEU A 521 -41.85 2.68 1.95
CA LEU A 521 -40.81 1.77 1.43
C LEU A 521 -41.05 1.47 -0.06
N ASN A 522 -42.28 1.10 -0.46
CA ASN A 522 -42.60 0.83 -1.86
C ASN A 522 -42.30 2.06 -2.74
N LYS A 523 -42.75 3.25 -2.33
CA LYS A 523 -42.46 4.51 -3.04
C LYS A 523 -40.96 4.81 -3.15
N THR A 524 -40.22 4.58 -2.07
CA THR A 524 -38.77 4.81 -2.08
C THR A 524 -38.05 3.89 -3.03
N VAL A 525 -38.45 2.61 -3.07
CA VAL A 525 -37.88 1.61 -3.98
C VAL A 525 -38.27 1.91 -5.43
N GLU A 526 -39.48 2.35 -5.70
CA GLU A 526 -39.91 2.80 -7.01
C GLU A 526 -39.11 4.00 -7.54
N VAL A 527 -38.85 4.99 -6.69
CA VAL A 527 -38.00 6.13 -7.05
C VAL A 527 -36.59 5.68 -7.42
N ARG A 528 -36.00 4.72 -6.68
CA ARG A 528 -34.70 4.15 -7.02
C ARG A 528 -34.71 3.38 -8.34
N PHE A 529 -35.75 2.58 -8.59
CA PHE A 529 -35.94 1.90 -9.87
C PHE A 529 -35.98 2.90 -11.03
N ASN A 530 -36.76 3.96 -10.91
CA ASN A 530 -36.89 4.98 -11.94
C ASN A 530 -35.57 5.74 -12.16
N SER A 531 -34.79 5.98 -11.13
CA SER A 531 -33.46 6.57 -11.24
C SER A 531 -32.49 5.66 -11.99
N GLN A 532 -32.48 4.36 -11.69
CA GLN A 532 -31.63 3.40 -12.41
C GLN A 532 -32.09 3.19 -13.86
N LYS A 533 -33.37 3.20 -14.11
CA LYS A 533 -33.97 3.04 -15.46
C LYS A 533 -33.42 4.08 -16.44
N ASN A 534 -33.14 5.31 -15.99
CA ASN A 534 -32.60 6.37 -16.83
C ASN A 534 -31.15 6.09 -17.31
N ASN A 535 -30.42 5.27 -16.60
CA ASN A 535 -29.00 4.97 -16.85
C ASN A 535 -28.75 3.56 -17.40
N ARG A 536 -29.80 2.71 -17.44
CA ARG A 536 -29.70 1.30 -17.85
C ARG A 536 -30.66 1.00 -19.00
N PRO A 537 -30.16 0.97 -20.25
CA PRO A 537 -31.00 0.72 -21.44
C PRO A 537 -31.81 -0.58 -21.38
N GLU A 538 -31.33 -1.60 -20.67
CA GLU A 538 -32.00 -2.86 -20.46
C GLU A 538 -33.32 -2.74 -19.65
N PHE A 539 -33.51 -1.66 -18.91
CA PHE A 539 -34.71 -1.40 -18.13
C PHE A 539 -35.74 -0.52 -18.85
N ASN A 540 -35.47 -0.04 -20.06
CA ASN A 540 -36.33 0.92 -20.77
C ASN A 540 -37.77 0.44 -20.93
N THR A 541 -37.99 -0.85 -21.19
CA THR A 541 -39.32 -1.47 -21.35
C THR A 541 -39.88 -2.00 -20.05
N LEU A 542 -39.12 -2.03 -18.96
CA LEU A 542 -39.51 -2.63 -17.70
C LEU A 542 -40.40 -1.67 -16.90
N GLN A 543 -41.47 -2.19 -16.29
CA GLN A 543 -42.29 -1.46 -15.35
C GLN A 543 -41.99 -1.93 -13.91
N PHE A 544 -42.14 -1.05 -12.93
CA PHE A 544 -41.86 -1.39 -11.52
C PHE A 544 -42.74 -2.54 -11.01
N ILE A 545 -43.99 -2.61 -11.47
CA ILE A 545 -44.92 -3.71 -11.14
C ILE A 545 -44.39 -5.08 -11.60
N ASP A 546 -43.71 -5.14 -12.74
CA ASP A 546 -43.15 -6.39 -13.27
C ASP A 546 -41.93 -6.82 -12.44
N VAL A 547 -41.14 -5.85 -11.99
CA VAL A 547 -40.03 -6.08 -11.05
C VAL A 547 -40.55 -6.65 -9.74
N MET A 548 -41.59 -6.04 -9.14
CA MET A 548 -42.20 -6.52 -7.89
C MET A 548 -42.72 -7.94 -8.02
N ARG A 549 -43.37 -8.27 -9.14
CA ARG A 549 -43.85 -9.65 -9.41
C ARG A 549 -42.70 -10.64 -9.45
N SER A 550 -41.55 -10.25 -9.99
CA SER A 550 -40.38 -11.12 -10.10
C SER A 550 -39.66 -11.40 -8.75
N TRP A 551 -39.98 -10.65 -7.69
CA TRP A 551 -39.44 -10.86 -6.35
C TRP A 551 -40.06 -12.02 -5.59
N SER A 552 -41.17 -12.54 -6.09
CA SER A 552 -41.82 -13.75 -5.57
C SER A 552 -41.68 -14.90 -6.56
N GLU A 553 -41.37 -16.07 -6.06
CA GLU A 553 -41.26 -17.30 -6.82
C GLU A 553 -42.19 -18.35 -6.20
N ASN A 554 -43.09 -18.89 -6.98
CA ASN A 554 -44.12 -19.81 -6.50
C ASN A 554 -44.93 -19.25 -5.30
N GLY A 555 -45.15 -17.94 -5.27
CA GLY A 555 -45.85 -17.25 -4.18
C GLY A 555 -45.04 -17.01 -2.92
N VAL A 556 -43.74 -17.37 -2.92
CA VAL A 556 -42.79 -17.11 -1.81
C VAL A 556 -41.95 -15.87 -2.11
N PHE A 557 -41.94 -14.92 -1.18
CA PHE A 557 -41.13 -13.73 -1.29
C PHE A 557 -39.61 -14.05 -1.15
N ARG A 558 -38.83 -13.55 -2.08
CA ARG A 558 -37.38 -13.77 -2.14
C ARG A 558 -36.64 -12.50 -1.65
N ALA A 559 -36.29 -12.48 -0.38
CA ALA A 559 -35.69 -11.32 0.28
C ALA A 559 -34.35 -10.88 -0.40
N GLU A 560 -33.52 -11.83 -0.81
CA GLU A 560 -32.24 -11.56 -1.48
C GLU A 560 -32.42 -10.77 -2.79
N ARG A 561 -33.55 -10.89 -3.47
CA ARG A 561 -33.81 -10.16 -4.73
C ARG A 561 -34.13 -8.68 -4.54
N VAL A 562 -34.41 -8.27 -3.34
CA VAL A 562 -34.89 -6.92 -3.00
C VAL A 562 -33.87 -6.13 -2.19
N MET A 563 -33.09 -6.81 -1.38
CA MET A 563 -32.20 -6.23 -0.40
C MET A 563 -31.02 -5.47 -1.05
N SER A 564 -31.26 -4.22 -1.46
CA SER A 564 -30.20 -3.28 -1.82
C SER A 564 -29.38 -2.86 -0.60
N LYS A 565 -28.16 -2.33 -0.78
CA LYS A 565 -27.30 -1.88 0.34
C LYS A 565 -28.03 -1.00 1.36
N PRO A 566 -28.79 0.05 0.99
CA PRO A 566 -29.57 0.82 1.98
C PRO A 566 -30.62 -0.01 2.72
N MET A 567 -31.27 -0.99 2.05
CA MET A 567 -32.25 -1.86 2.70
C MET A 567 -31.60 -2.84 3.67
N ILE A 568 -30.41 -3.35 3.33
CA ILE A 568 -29.59 -4.17 4.25
C ILE A 568 -29.23 -3.36 5.50
N ARG A 569 -28.77 -2.12 5.33
CA ARG A 569 -28.51 -1.22 6.45
C ARG A 569 -29.74 -1.02 7.32
N ASP A 570 -30.90 -0.73 6.70
CA ASP A 570 -32.15 -0.50 7.44
C ASP A 570 -32.60 -1.76 8.18
N PHE A 571 -32.43 -2.96 7.57
CA PHE A 571 -32.67 -4.24 8.24
C PHE A 571 -31.78 -4.40 9.48
N ILE A 572 -30.46 -4.16 9.32
CA ILE A 572 -29.50 -4.25 10.44
C ILE A 572 -29.89 -3.27 11.54
N THR A 573 -30.20 -2.01 11.20
CA THR A 573 -30.56 -0.97 12.17
C THR A 573 -31.85 -1.34 12.92
N ASN A 574 -32.87 -1.83 12.22
CA ASN A 574 -34.13 -2.25 12.85
C ASN A 574 -33.94 -3.49 13.75
N LEU A 575 -33.07 -4.41 13.34
CA LEU A 575 -32.72 -5.57 14.15
C LEU A 575 -32.01 -5.15 15.44
N GLU A 576 -31.01 -4.27 15.33
CA GLU A 576 -30.27 -3.74 16.49
C GLU A 576 -31.18 -2.97 17.45
N LEU A 577 -32.14 -2.19 16.95
CA LEU A 577 -33.13 -1.52 17.78
C LEU A 577 -34.02 -2.50 18.55
N LYS A 578 -34.44 -3.60 17.90
CA LYS A 578 -35.25 -4.64 18.56
C LYS A 578 -34.46 -5.46 19.58
N ILE A 579 -33.19 -5.67 19.33
CA ILE A 579 -32.27 -6.40 20.19
C ILE A 579 -31.74 -5.52 21.34
N GLY A 580 -31.67 -4.18 21.12
CA GLY A 580 -31.13 -3.21 22.07
C GLY A 580 -29.59 -3.13 22.11
N ARG A 581 -28.90 -3.67 21.12
CA ARG A 581 -27.44 -3.67 21.02
C ARG A 581 -27.00 -3.69 19.54
N SER A 582 -25.85 -3.05 19.26
CA SER A 582 -25.20 -3.12 17.94
C SER A 582 -24.60 -4.49 17.68
N LEU A 583 -24.78 -5.01 16.46
CA LEU A 583 -24.20 -6.29 16.02
C LEU A 583 -22.69 -6.21 15.87
N PHE A 584 -22.15 -5.05 15.48
CA PHE A 584 -20.72 -4.82 15.32
C PHE A 584 -20.37 -3.34 15.51
N LEU A 585 -19.09 -3.06 15.76
CA LEU A 585 -18.59 -1.69 15.87
C LEU A 585 -18.66 -0.99 14.50
N ARG A 586 -19.22 0.21 14.51
CA ARG A 586 -19.33 1.10 13.34
C ARG A 586 -18.38 2.26 13.49
N THR A 587 -17.65 2.58 12.41
CA THR A 587 -16.78 3.77 12.34
C THR A 587 -17.48 4.90 11.58
N SER A 588 -18.42 4.57 10.69
CA SER A 588 -19.26 5.53 9.98
C SER A 588 -20.72 5.04 9.85
N ASN A 589 -21.61 5.90 9.35
CA ASN A 589 -22.98 5.54 8.95
C ASN A 589 -23.10 5.34 7.44
N ASP A 590 -22.00 5.08 6.75
CA ASP A 590 -22.01 4.82 5.32
C ASP A 590 -22.60 3.44 5.00
N ASP A 591 -23.50 3.39 4.03
CA ASP A 591 -24.17 2.16 3.60
C ASP A 591 -23.17 1.09 3.13
N GLU A 592 -22.09 1.52 2.45
CA GLU A 592 -21.08 0.61 1.91
C GLU A 592 -20.26 -0.04 3.03
N GLU A 593 -19.84 0.72 4.02
CA GLU A 593 -19.07 0.18 5.15
C GLU A 593 -19.90 -0.80 5.98
N ILE A 594 -21.16 -0.45 6.29
CA ILE A 594 -22.04 -1.30 7.09
C ILE A 594 -22.30 -2.63 6.38
N THR A 595 -22.66 -2.57 5.09
CA THR A 595 -22.98 -3.78 4.32
C THR A 595 -21.74 -4.64 4.07
N SER A 596 -20.58 -4.02 3.86
CA SER A 596 -19.31 -4.73 3.71
C SER A 596 -18.92 -5.49 4.97
N LYS A 597 -18.97 -4.85 6.14
CA LYS A 597 -18.72 -5.51 7.43
C LYS A 597 -19.71 -6.67 7.68
N PHE A 598 -20.97 -6.43 7.39
CA PHE A 598 -22.02 -7.44 7.56
C PHE A 598 -21.76 -8.67 6.69
N PHE A 599 -21.40 -8.47 5.41
CA PHE A 599 -21.14 -9.54 4.48
C PHE A 599 -19.83 -10.31 4.81
N ASN A 600 -18.76 -9.60 5.14
CA ASN A 600 -17.51 -10.23 5.55
C ASN A 600 -17.67 -11.09 6.81
N ASN A 601 -18.43 -10.60 7.79
CA ASN A 601 -18.76 -11.38 8.98
C ASN A 601 -19.59 -12.63 8.62
N TYR A 602 -20.57 -12.51 7.72
CA TYR A 602 -21.34 -13.64 7.24
C TYR A 602 -20.48 -14.72 6.58
N ILE A 603 -19.50 -14.32 5.75
CA ILE A 603 -18.56 -15.26 5.09
C ILE A 603 -17.87 -16.15 6.14
N SER A 604 -17.53 -15.63 7.30
CA SER A 604 -16.88 -16.39 8.36
C SER A 604 -17.73 -17.55 8.91
N PHE A 605 -19.07 -17.48 8.74
CA PHE A 605 -20.02 -18.50 9.19
C PHE A 605 -20.37 -19.56 8.13
N ILE A 606 -19.83 -19.45 6.93
CA ILE A 606 -19.94 -20.50 5.91
C ILE A 606 -19.21 -21.75 6.43
N GLY A 607 -19.93 -22.84 6.57
CA GLY A 607 -19.42 -24.11 7.11
C GLY A 607 -19.20 -25.20 6.06
N SER A 608 -19.77 -25.04 4.86
CA SER A 608 -19.66 -26.04 3.80
C SER A 608 -19.86 -25.42 2.40
N LEU A 609 -19.51 -26.18 1.35
CA LEU A 609 -19.79 -25.77 -0.03
C LEU A 609 -21.29 -25.60 -0.32
N ASN A 610 -22.16 -26.29 0.43
CA ASN A 610 -23.61 -26.15 0.23
C ASN A 610 -24.14 -24.80 0.72
N ASP A 611 -23.40 -24.13 1.57
CA ASP A 611 -23.75 -22.83 2.13
C ASP A 611 -23.47 -21.67 1.15
N VAL A 612 -22.83 -21.95 0.00
CA VAL A 612 -22.45 -20.94 -0.99
C VAL A 612 -23.51 -20.83 -2.08
N ALA A 613 -23.81 -19.61 -2.49
CA ALA A 613 -24.77 -19.35 -3.56
C ALA A 613 -24.39 -20.05 -4.88
N PRO A 614 -25.35 -20.57 -5.63
CA PRO A 614 -25.11 -21.33 -6.87
C PRO A 614 -24.32 -20.57 -7.92
N SER A 615 -24.54 -19.26 -8.10
CA SER A 615 -23.78 -18.44 -9.06
C SER A 615 -22.30 -18.36 -8.70
N LEU A 616 -21.98 -18.20 -7.42
CA LEU A 616 -20.61 -18.15 -6.92
C LEU A 616 -19.93 -19.51 -7.05
N LYS A 617 -20.64 -20.62 -6.78
CA LYS A 617 -20.13 -21.97 -7.04
C LYS A 617 -19.81 -22.17 -8.52
N SER A 618 -20.75 -21.80 -9.39
CA SER A 618 -20.59 -21.94 -10.85
C SER A 618 -19.41 -21.10 -11.35
N LEU A 619 -19.22 -19.89 -10.83
CA LEU A 619 -18.06 -19.06 -11.14
C LEU A 619 -16.76 -19.76 -10.70
N PHE A 620 -16.68 -20.27 -9.49
CA PHE A 620 -15.46 -20.94 -8.98
C PHE A 620 -15.16 -22.25 -9.73
N ILE A 621 -16.17 -22.99 -10.16
CA ILE A 621 -15.98 -24.15 -11.04
C ILE A 621 -15.41 -23.70 -12.39
N GLN A 622 -15.98 -22.67 -13.00
CA GLN A 622 -15.52 -22.11 -14.28
C GLN A 622 -14.07 -21.57 -14.19
N LEU A 623 -13.65 -21.08 -13.03
CA LEU A 623 -12.29 -20.62 -12.77
C LEU A 623 -11.33 -21.78 -12.45
N GLY A 624 -11.79 -23.03 -12.43
CA GLY A 624 -10.97 -24.18 -12.06
C GLY A 624 -10.54 -24.23 -10.58
N VAL A 625 -11.15 -23.37 -9.75
CA VAL A 625 -10.88 -23.27 -8.31
C VAL A 625 -11.65 -24.34 -7.53
N LEU A 626 -12.79 -24.76 -8.05
CA LEU A 626 -13.66 -25.77 -7.46
C LEU A 626 -13.84 -26.91 -8.46
N THR A 627 -13.63 -28.14 -8.03
CA THR A 627 -13.93 -29.32 -8.86
C THR A 627 -15.40 -29.71 -8.66
N GLU A 628 -16.11 -30.06 -9.72
CA GLU A 628 -17.45 -30.62 -9.62
C GLU A 628 -17.36 -31.90 -8.75
N LEU A 629 -18.08 -31.91 -7.63
CA LEU A 629 -18.30 -33.14 -6.91
C LEU A 629 -19.13 -34.07 -7.79
N PRO A 630 -18.77 -35.35 -7.94
CA PRO A 630 -19.64 -36.30 -8.64
C PRO A 630 -21.01 -36.28 -7.96
N PRO A 631 -22.12 -36.39 -8.73
CA PRO A 631 -23.45 -36.39 -8.16
C PRO A 631 -23.52 -37.48 -7.08
N ASN A 632 -23.95 -37.11 -5.87
CA ASN A 632 -24.23 -38.07 -4.82
C ASN A 632 -25.17 -39.11 -5.37
N ASN A 633 -24.70 -40.32 -5.57
CA ASN A 633 -25.53 -41.49 -5.74
C ASN A 633 -26.24 -41.78 -4.39
N GLU A 634 -27.30 -41.04 -4.12
CA GLU A 634 -28.34 -41.49 -3.21
C GLU A 634 -29.17 -42.52 -3.95
N GLY A 635 -28.78 -43.76 -3.83
CA GLY A 635 -29.59 -44.82 -4.43
C GLY A 635 -28.96 -46.19 -4.27
N GLY A 636 -29.45 -46.94 -3.31
CA GLY A 636 -29.34 -48.39 -3.24
C GLY A 636 -28.28 -48.83 -2.24
N GLU A 637 -28.52 -49.65 -1.31
CA GLU A 637 -29.52 -50.71 -1.21
C GLU A 637 -29.57 -51.21 0.25
N GLN A 638 -30.72 -51.27 0.77
CA GLN A 638 -31.03 -52.29 1.76
C GLN A 638 -31.03 -53.65 1.02
N THR A 639 -30.20 -54.56 1.41
CA THR A 639 -30.51 -56.00 1.49
C THR A 639 -29.29 -56.75 2.01
N GLU A 640 -29.47 -57.35 3.00
CA GLU A 640 -29.31 -58.58 3.82
C GLU A 640 -28.47 -58.38 5.08
#